data_ad937490846b2c16675a33eb8bbdf5bd
#
_entry.id   ad937490846b2c16675a33eb8bbdf5bd
#
_cell.length_a   1.000
_cell.length_b   1.000
_cell.length_c   1.000
_cell.angle_alpha   90.00
_cell.angle_beta   90.00
_cell.angle_gamma   90.00
#
_symmetry.space_group_name_H-M   'P 1'
#
loop_
_entity.id
_entity.type
_entity.pdbx_description
1 polymer ?
#
loop_
_entity_poly.entity_id
_entity_poly.type
_entity_poly.pdbx_seq_one_letter_code
_entity_poly.pdbx_strand_id
1 'polypeptide(L)'
;MARIILRDGRVADLREARSTENDRRMLSELFRQASGDALYHRFFHVVKEVTDKDIDRMILANNNGKSLVCVAQDQILGIGHYVVVSKSTAEVAFFVDERIQGRGLGTLLLEHLAQIAWRAGILQFEAYVLSENRRMLKVFQDSGYEIHERHESGVIHLVLPLQQTERTRALAGAREKLATAASVRWFFEPDVIAVIGASRDSHRLGHLLLQHVLQGPFTGVVYPVNPSAHAVLGVRAYASVKEVPDPVDLAVVVVPRDLVMGVINDLIESRVKAVLVTSAGFSDQDKLGRDLEEQFTRMLRRAGIRLVGPNSLGIINTDDNRQMNASFSPRLPGPGTVAIASQTGALGIAILDYASRMGVGVSSFVSTGNKADVSSNDLLQYWEDDAGTHTILLYLESFGNPRKFTRIARRITQNKAILVVKSARSPDAVLAPETSPQHYEDDAIVKALFQQSGIIRTDTLQELFDVAALLTSMPLPQGKRVQVIANASGAAVITVDSLKVGGMRLAHPPVDLGFTALAPGYYEEVHKALEDPEVDAIVVLFIPVGISQATGVSEAILQAVREKGLVKPIVANFLTTGPNPADYIQGDSFRIPVYPFPERAVRALVQVSRYASYRRQPLGHLPDLPRVNTVEARRLVHSWQTPEKLVIETEQALGLLQEVGLVPKTSLNQEQTLLTTSIHCWTDALFGPVITADSTSHVAYTRLIPLTDRDAAALARDVLKPLKFPDSCLETLADLLLRISRLIDDVPEIMELSMSEVNVSGEGSIIADATILIEPRSN
;
A
#
# COMPACT_ATOMS: atom_id res chain seq x y z
N MET A 1 -12.47 -16.12 7.65
CA MET A 1 -13.40 -15.22 6.96
C MET A 1 -12.56 -14.19 6.24
N ALA A 2 -12.63 -14.09 4.91
CA ALA A 2 -11.87 -13.15 4.11
C ALA A 2 -12.85 -12.19 3.42
N ARG A 3 -12.53 -10.90 3.45
CA ARG A 3 -13.25 -9.89 2.70
C ARG A 3 -12.74 -9.88 1.26
N ILE A 4 -13.64 -9.89 0.31
CA ILE A 4 -13.34 -9.75 -1.11
C ILE A 4 -14.10 -8.57 -1.72
N ILE A 5 -13.57 -8.01 -2.78
CA ILE A 5 -14.22 -6.97 -3.57
C ILE A 5 -14.37 -7.51 -4.99
N LEU A 6 -15.59 -7.51 -5.49
CA LEU A 6 -15.90 -7.93 -6.86
C LEU A 6 -15.47 -6.84 -7.85
N ARG A 7 -15.27 -7.19 -9.11
CA ARG A 7 -14.80 -6.27 -10.16
C ARG A 7 -15.64 -4.99 -10.32
N ASP A 8 -16.91 -5.04 -9.95
CA ASP A 8 -17.82 -3.89 -9.97
C ASP A 8 -17.78 -3.04 -8.68
N GLY A 9 -16.83 -3.31 -7.77
CA GLY A 9 -16.64 -2.60 -6.51
C GLY A 9 -17.50 -3.11 -5.34
N ARG A 10 -18.41 -4.06 -5.57
CA ARG A 10 -19.23 -4.63 -4.48
C ARG A 10 -18.36 -5.45 -3.52
N VAL A 11 -18.61 -5.25 -2.24
CA VAL A 11 -17.95 -5.99 -1.16
C VAL A 11 -18.77 -7.25 -0.84
N ALA A 12 -18.07 -8.36 -0.61
CA ALA A 12 -18.66 -9.61 -0.16
C ALA A 12 -17.74 -10.31 0.85
N ASP A 13 -18.31 -11.19 1.64
CA ASP A 13 -17.57 -12.02 2.59
C ASP A 13 -17.35 -13.41 2.00
N LEU A 14 -16.10 -13.83 1.94
CA LEU A 14 -15.72 -15.18 1.60
C LEU A 14 -15.41 -15.95 2.89
N ARG A 15 -16.14 -17.03 3.12
CA ARG A 15 -15.99 -17.85 4.34
C ARG A 15 -16.18 -19.32 4.06
N GLU A 16 -15.73 -20.14 4.97
CA GLU A 16 -16.01 -21.58 4.95
C GLU A 16 -17.52 -21.82 5.04
N ALA A 17 -18.02 -22.74 4.23
CA ALA A 17 -19.40 -23.19 4.28
C ALA A 17 -19.65 -23.92 5.60
N ARG A 18 -20.79 -23.69 6.23
CA ARG A 18 -21.16 -24.28 7.52
C ARG A 18 -22.33 -25.23 7.36
N SER A 19 -22.31 -26.33 8.10
CA SER A 19 -23.44 -27.26 8.15
C SER A 19 -24.59 -26.74 9.03
N THR A 20 -25.00 -25.47 8.80
CA THR A 20 -26.12 -24.82 9.48
C THR A 20 -27.37 -24.82 8.59
N GLU A 21 -28.54 -24.78 9.20
CA GLU A 21 -29.80 -24.67 8.48
C GLU A 21 -29.86 -23.43 7.59
N ASN A 22 -29.24 -22.32 8.05
CA ASN A 22 -29.18 -21.08 7.28
C ASN A 22 -28.34 -21.21 6.01
N ASP A 23 -27.15 -21.84 6.07
CA ASP A 23 -26.32 -22.05 4.89
C ASP A 23 -26.99 -23.01 3.90
N ARG A 24 -27.62 -24.08 4.39
CA ARG A 24 -28.40 -25.00 3.54
C ARG A 24 -29.53 -24.28 2.82
N ARG A 25 -30.30 -23.47 3.54
CA ARG A 25 -31.40 -22.68 2.96
C ARG A 25 -30.88 -21.72 1.87
N MET A 26 -29.80 -20.97 2.16
CA MET A 26 -29.23 -20.03 1.19
C MET A 26 -28.65 -20.74 -0.03
N LEU A 27 -28.02 -21.90 0.12
CA LEU A 27 -27.54 -22.73 -1.01
C LEU A 27 -28.69 -23.31 -1.82
N SER A 28 -29.72 -23.84 -1.18
CA SER A 28 -30.93 -24.31 -1.85
C SER A 28 -31.59 -23.21 -2.69
N GLU A 29 -31.65 -21.98 -2.14
CA GLU A 29 -32.16 -20.82 -2.88
C GLU A 29 -31.27 -20.46 -4.08
N LEU A 30 -29.94 -20.50 -3.94
CA LEU A 30 -28.99 -20.27 -5.03
C LEU A 30 -29.22 -21.26 -6.18
N PHE A 31 -29.36 -22.55 -5.90
CA PHE A 31 -29.54 -23.58 -6.93
C PHE A 31 -30.94 -23.57 -7.53
N ARG A 32 -31.96 -23.22 -6.74
CA ARG A 32 -33.35 -23.09 -7.23
C ARG A 32 -33.51 -21.95 -8.24
N GLN A 33 -32.72 -20.90 -8.12
CA GLN A 33 -32.73 -19.75 -9.04
C GLN A 33 -31.88 -19.98 -10.28
N ALA A 34 -31.09 -21.04 -10.33
CA ALA A 34 -30.21 -21.37 -11.43
C ALA A 34 -30.98 -21.91 -12.65
N SER A 35 -30.50 -21.61 -13.85
CA SER A 35 -30.99 -22.19 -15.08
C SER A 35 -30.63 -23.68 -15.21
N GLY A 36 -31.40 -24.44 -15.99
CA GLY A 36 -31.09 -25.85 -16.30
C GLY A 36 -29.68 -25.99 -16.93
N ASP A 37 -29.27 -25.05 -17.77
CA ASP A 37 -27.96 -25.06 -18.42
C ASP A 37 -26.84 -24.86 -17.37
N ALA A 38 -27.01 -23.94 -16.42
CA ALA A 38 -26.05 -23.72 -15.35
C ALA A 38 -25.88 -24.96 -14.46
N LEU A 39 -26.96 -25.65 -14.14
CA LEU A 39 -26.94 -26.92 -13.40
C LEU A 39 -26.30 -28.05 -14.23
N TYR A 40 -26.59 -28.14 -15.52
CA TYR A 40 -25.95 -29.11 -16.42
C TYR A 40 -24.42 -28.87 -16.49
N HIS A 41 -24.01 -27.67 -16.66
CA HIS A 41 -22.56 -27.32 -16.65
C HIS A 41 -21.86 -27.68 -15.33
N ARG A 42 -22.59 -27.71 -14.21
CA ARG A 42 -22.02 -28.03 -12.89
C ARG A 42 -22.00 -29.51 -12.61
N PHE A 43 -23.07 -30.25 -12.98
CA PHE A 43 -23.27 -31.65 -12.58
C PHE A 43 -23.02 -32.65 -13.71
N PHE A 44 -22.80 -32.20 -14.96
CA PHE A 44 -22.54 -32.99 -16.15
C PHE A 44 -23.72 -33.92 -16.58
N HIS A 45 -24.88 -33.71 -15.96
CA HIS A 45 -26.14 -34.39 -16.32
C HIS A 45 -27.30 -33.46 -16.02
N VAL A 46 -28.44 -33.79 -16.60
CA VAL A 46 -29.69 -33.01 -16.37
C VAL A 46 -30.16 -33.21 -14.93
N VAL A 47 -30.12 -32.16 -14.14
CA VAL A 47 -30.59 -32.12 -12.75
C VAL A 47 -31.88 -31.33 -12.70
N LYS A 48 -32.98 -31.96 -12.25
CA LYS A 48 -34.27 -31.28 -12.08
C LYS A 48 -34.32 -30.44 -10.81
N GLU A 49 -33.68 -30.90 -9.75
CA GLU A 49 -33.61 -30.24 -8.45
C GLU A 49 -32.37 -30.71 -7.71
N VAL A 50 -31.64 -29.78 -7.07
CA VAL A 50 -30.48 -30.07 -6.21
C VAL A 50 -31.03 -30.46 -4.83
N THR A 51 -30.75 -31.68 -4.38
CA THR A 51 -31.26 -32.20 -3.12
C THR A 51 -30.45 -31.73 -1.91
N ASP A 52 -31.01 -31.78 -0.71
CA ASP A 52 -30.27 -31.48 0.54
C ASP A 52 -29.03 -32.37 0.70
N LYS A 53 -29.08 -33.61 0.21
CA LYS A 53 -27.91 -34.52 0.21
C LYS A 53 -26.79 -34.03 -0.69
N ASP A 54 -27.13 -33.42 -1.81
CA ASP A 54 -26.13 -32.84 -2.73
C ASP A 54 -25.52 -31.58 -2.12
N ILE A 55 -26.34 -30.77 -1.45
CA ILE A 55 -25.87 -29.58 -0.69
C ILE A 55 -24.97 -30.02 0.44
N ASP A 56 -25.35 -31.04 1.23
CA ASP A 56 -24.51 -31.55 2.32
C ASP A 56 -23.16 -32.11 1.82
N ARG A 57 -23.16 -32.80 0.67
CA ARG A 57 -21.90 -33.25 0.03
C ARG A 57 -21.00 -32.10 -0.34
N MET A 58 -21.56 -30.99 -0.85
CA MET A 58 -20.80 -29.80 -1.22
C MET A 58 -20.27 -29.05 0.03
N ILE A 59 -21.07 -28.97 1.10
CA ILE A 59 -20.66 -28.29 2.36
C ILE A 59 -19.60 -29.09 3.09
N LEU A 60 -19.83 -30.38 3.27
CA LEU A 60 -19.00 -31.23 4.15
C LEU A 60 -17.70 -31.69 3.49
N ALA A 61 -17.64 -31.69 2.14
CA ALA A 61 -16.52 -32.24 1.37
C ALA A 61 -15.94 -33.55 1.99
N ASN A 62 -16.82 -34.32 2.69
CA ASN A 62 -16.56 -35.59 3.39
C ASN A 62 -15.37 -35.58 4.36
N ASN A 63 -15.09 -34.50 5.06
CA ASN A 63 -13.88 -34.26 5.87
C ASN A 63 -12.56 -34.37 5.09
N ASN A 64 -12.61 -34.48 3.77
CA ASN A 64 -11.43 -34.66 2.89
C ASN A 64 -11.27 -33.50 1.92
N GLY A 65 -11.63 -32.28 2.34
CA GLY A 65 -11.54 -31.07 1.50
C GLY A 65 -12.02 -29.83 2.22
N LYS A 66 -12.20 -28.73 1.47
CA LYS A 66 -12.72 -27.47 1.99
C LYS A 66 -13.73 -26.85 1.02
N SER A 67 -14.75 -26.20 1.59
CA SER A 67 -15.78 -25.50 0.83
C SER A 67 -15.88 -24.05 1.27
N LEU A 68 -15.86 -23.14 0.32
CA LEU A 68 -15.99 -21.69 0.53
C LEU A 68 -17.30 -21.19 -0.09
N VAL A 69 -18.00 -20.33 0.62
CA VAL A 69 -19.16 -19.58 0.12
C VAL A 69 -18.89 -18.10 0.11
N CYS A 70 -19.32 -17.43 -0.95
CA CYS A 70 -19.31 -15.99 -1.05
C CYS A 70 -20.70 -15.47 -0.64
N VAL A 71 -20.74 -14.63 0.39
CA VAL A 71 -21.98 -14.09 0.96
C VAL A 71 -22.01 -12.58 0.81
N ALA A 72 -23.09 -12.04 0.26
CA ALA A 72 -23.40 -10.62 0.26
C ALA A 72 -24.91 -10.42 0.45
N GLN A 73 -25.32 -9.42 1.22
CA GLN A 73 -26.72 -9.09 1.48
C GLN A 73 -27.54 -10.31 1.95
N ASP A 74 -26.97 -11.11 2.84
CA ASP A 74 -27.54 -12.35 3.37
C ASP A 74 -27.95 -13.40 2.30
N GLN A 75 -27.30 -13.36 1.14
CA GLN A 75 -27.44 -14.34 0.07
C GLN A 75 -26.09 -14.96 -0.27
N ILE A 76 -26.06 -16.25 -0.58
CA ILE A 76 -24.90 -16.89 -1.17
C ILE A 76 -24.88 -16.59 -2.67
N LEU A 77 -23.80 -15.95 -3.12
CA LEU A 77 -23.58 -15.59 -4.53
C LEU A 77 -22.81 -16.65 -5.30
N GLY A 78 -22.18 -17.58 -4.61
CA GLY A 78 -21.44 -18.69 -5.21
C GLY A 78 -20.78 -19.56 -4.16
N ILE A 79 -20.48 -20.78 -4.58
CA ILE A 79 -19.77 -21.79 -3.78
C ILE A 79 -18.62 -22.35 -4.61
N GLY A 80 -17.49 -22.59 -3.96
CA GLY A 80 -16.40 -23.36 -4.51
C GLY A 80 -15.90 -24.35 -3.47
N HIS A 81 -15.47 -25.53 -3.90
CA HIS A 81 -14.89 -26.53 -2.99
C HIS A 81 -13.81 -27.33 -3.70
N TYR A 82 -12.95 -27.91 -2.92
CA TYR A 82 -12.05 -28.96 -3.39
C TYR A 82 -12.21 -30.22 -2.54
N VAL A 83 -11.94 -31.36 -3.16
CA VAL A 83 -11.93 -32.68 -2.51
C VAL A 83 -10.57 -33.32 -2.81
N VAL A 84 -9.88 -33.82 -1.78
CA VAL A 84 -8.58 -34.47 -1.90
C VAL A 84 -8.73 -35.82 -2.60
N VAL A 85 -8.05 -35.99 -3.72
CA VAL A 85 -8.06 -37.22 -4.52
C VAL A 85 -6.82 -38.08 -4.19
N SER A 86 -5.69 -37.43 -3.90
CA SER A 86 -4.46 -38.09 -3.50
C SER A 86 -3.69 -37.26 -2.47
N LYS A 87 -2.56 -37.73 -1.97
CA LYS A 87 -1.77 -37.00 -0.97
C LYS A 87 -1.38 -35.57 -1.38
N SER A 88 -1.30 -35.27 -2.68
CA SER A 88 -0.86 -34.00 -3.20
C SER A 88 -1.80 -33.37 -4.23
N THR A 89 -2.92 -34.03 -4.53
CA THR A 89 -3.84 -33.59 -5.60
C THR A 89 -5.27 -33.49 -5.04
N ALA A 90 -5.97 -32.43 -5.41
CA ALA A 90 -7.40 -32.27 -5.10
C ALA A 90 -8.19 -31.87 -6.34
N GLU A 91 -9.41 -32.36 -6.46
CA GLU A 91 -10.37 -31.93 -7.47
C GLU A 91 -11.11 -30.68 -7.00
N VAL A 92 -11.17 -29.65 -7.84
CA VAL A 92 -11.81 -28.38 -7.53
C VAL A 92 -13.02 -28.12 -8.42
N ALA A 93 -14.09 -27.56 -7.83
CA ALA A 93 -15.31 -27.23 -8.55
C ALA A 93 -15.99 -25.98 -7.97
N PHE A 94 -16.69 -25.25 -8.84
CA PHE A 94 -17.35 -23.97 -8.52
C PHE A 94 -18.78 -23.92 -9.05
N PHE A 95 -19.59 -23.12 -8.38
CA PHE A 95 -20.87 -22.65 -8.90
C PHE A 95 -21.05 -21.19 -8.51
N VAL A 96 -21.43 -20.33 -9.48
CA VAL A 96 -21.60 -18.89 -9.31
C VAL A 96 -22.96 -18.48 -9.88
N ASP A 97 -23.71 -17.70 -9.11
CA ASP A 97 -24.99 -17.12 -9.52
C ASP A 97 -24.86 -16.42 -10.87
N GLU A 98 -25.74 -16.78 -11.81
CA GLU A 98 -25.70 -16.27 -13.18
C GLU A 98 -25.84 -14.75 -13.25
N ARG A 99 -26.57 -14.13 -12.30
CA ARG A 99 -26.78 -12.67 -12.21
C ARG A 99 -25.51 -11.89 -11.91
N ILE A 100 -24.47 -12.57 -11.37
CA ILE A 100 -23.21 -11.94 -10.99
C ILE A 100 -22.00 -12.53 -11.74
N GLN A 101 -22.22 -13.42 -12.70
CA GLN A 101 -21.16 -13.93 -13.56
C GLN A 101 -20.44 -12.80 -14.30
N GLY A 102 -19.17 -13.02 -14.65
CA GLY A 102 -18.32 -12.00 -15.28
C GLY A 102 -17.74 -10.95 -14.33
N ARG A 103 -18.08 -10.97 -13.04
CA ARG A 103 -17.58 -10.03 -12.03
C ARG A 103 -16.37 -10.55 -11.23
N GLY A 104 -15.76 -11.66 -11.67
CA GLY A 104 -14.52 -12.21 -11.12
C GLY A 104 -14.69 -13.15 -9.91
N LEU A 105 -15.92 -13.48 -9.47
CA LEU A 105 -16.12 -14.31 -8.29
C LEU A 105 -15.53 -15.72 -8.43
N GLY A 106 -15.69 -16.36 -9.60
CA GLY A 106 -15.11 -17.70 -9.83
C GLY A 106 -13.59 -17.72 -9.67
N THR A 107 -12.89 -16.71 -10.19
CA THR A 107 -11.44 -16.58 -10.06
C THR A 107 -11.02 -16.32 -8.59
N LEU A 108 -11.78 -15.49 -7.86
CA LEU A 108 -11.52 -15.25 -6.43
C LEU A 108 -11.72 -16.52 -5.59
N LEU A 109 -12.75 -17.31 -5.88
CA LEU A 109 -12.96 -18.61 -5.23
C LEU A 109 -11.80 -19.55 -5.49
N LEU A 110 -11.33 -19.67 -6.76
CA LEU A 110 -10.18 -20.48 -7.13
C LEU A 110 -8.92 -20.05 -6.38
N GLU A 111 -8.62 -18.75 -6.35
CA GLU A 111 -7.43 -18.21 -5.68
C GLU A 111 -7.41 -18.52 -4.18
N HIS A 112 -8.53 -18.33 -3.50
CA HIS A 112 -8.61 -18.60 -2.06
C HIS A 112 -8.58 -20.08 -1.74
N LEU A 113 -9.27 -20.92 -2.54
CA LEU A 113 -9.19 -22.37 -2.38
C LEU A 113 -7.78 -22.89 -2.64
N ALA A 114 -7.09 -22.37 -3.65
CA ALA A 114 -5.71 -22.73 -3.96
C ALA A 114 -4.75 -22.35 -2.81
N GLN A 115 -4.93 -21.19 -2.18
CA GLN A 115 -4.14 -20.82 -1.01
C GLN A 115 -4.40 -21.73 0.20
N ILE A 116 -5.66 -22.10 0.44
CA ILE A 116 -6.02 -23.02 1.54
C ILE A 116 -5.46 -24.41 1.26
N ALA A 117 -5.64 -24.91 0.04
CA ALA A 117 -5.15 -26.20 -0.39
C ALA A 117 -3.60 -26.29 -0.31
N TRP A 118 -2.94 -25.23 -0.81
CA TRP A 118 -1.46 -25.13 -0.71
C TRP A 118 -0.99 -25.21 0.76
N ARG A 119 -1.63 -24.49 1.67
CA ARG A 119 -1.32 -24.57 3.11
C ARG A 119 -1.61 -25.96 3.71
N ALA A 120 -2.57 -26.68 3.16
CA ALA A 120 -2.89 -28.06 3.57
C ALA A 120 -1.98 -29.13 2.90
N GLY A 121 -0.94 -28.72 2.14
CA GLY A 121 0.01 -29.64 1.49
C GLY A 121 -0.45 -30.16 0.13
N ILE A 122 -1.54 -29.63 -0.45
CA ILE A 122 -1.97 -29.98 -1.80
C ILE A 122 -1.12 -29.16 -2.80
N LEU A 123 -0.52 -29.85 -3.76
CA LEU A 123 0.41 -29.26 -4.72
C LEU A 123 -0.24 -28.90 -6.05
N GLN A 124 -1.34 -29.57 -6.42
CA GLN A 124 -2.06 -29.29 -7.65
C GLN A 124 -3.57 -29.48 -7.51
N PHE A 125 -4.31 -28.72 -8.30
CA PHE A 125 -5.73 -28.95 -8.54
C PHE A 125 -5.94 -29.68 -9.87
N GLU A 126 -6.99 -30.50 -9.88
CA GLU A 126 -7.61 -31.04 -11.08
C GLU A 126 -9.02 -30.49 -11.21
N ALA A 127 -9.44 -30.23 -12.45
CA ALA A 127 -10.81 -29.80 -12.71
C ALA A 127 -11.30 -30.41 -14.04
N TYR A 128 -12.58 -30.74 -14.08
CA TYR A 128 -13.26 -31.24 -15.27
C TYR A 128 -14.22 -30.15 -15.76
N VAL A 129 -14.14 -29.77 -17.02
CA VAL A 129 -14.93 -28.69 -17.61
C VAL A 129 -15.48 -29.13 -18.95
N LEU A 130 -16.80 -28.95 -19.18
CA LEU A 130 -17.37 -29.19 -20.51
C LEU A 130 -16.75 -28.23 -21.53
N SER A 131 -16.37 -28.72 -22.71
CA SER A 131 -15.69 -27.94 -23.75
C SER A 131 -16.50 -26.72 -24.22
N GLU A 132 -17.83 -26.76 -24.10
CA GLU A 132 -18.74 -25.65 -24.38
C GLU A 132 -18.79 -24.59 -23.26
N ASN A 133 -18.38 -24.93 -22.03
CA ASN A 133 -18.38 -23.99 -20.89
C ASN A 133 -17.18 -23.03 -20.94
N ARG A 134 -17.16 -22.18 -21.97
CA ARG A 134 -16.08 -21.18 -22.18
C ARG A 134 -15.90 -20.23 -21.00
N ARG A 135 -16.97 -19.97 -20.24
CA ARG A 135 -16.90 -19.07 -19.08
C ARG A 135 -16.06 -19.68 -17.96
N MET A 136 -16.23 -20.96 -17.69
CA MET A 136 -15.44 -21.67 -16.68
C MET A 136 -13.98 -21.82 -17.12
N LEU A 137 -13.72 -22.17 -18.38
CA LEU A 137 -12.36 -22.21 -18.94
C LEU A 137 -11.63 -20.88 -18.75
N LYS A 138 -12.35 -19.77 -18.99
CA LYS A 138 -11.81 -18.43 -18.78
C LYS A 138 -11.44 -18.14 -17.30
N VAL A 139 -12.19 -18.66 -16.33
CA VAL A 139 -11.86 -18.53 -14.89
C VAL A 139 -10.48 -19.11 -14.61
N PHE A 140 -10.19 -20.29 -15.15
CA PHE A 140 -8.88 -20.93 -15.01
C PHE A 140 -7.79 -20.15 -15.73
N GLN A 141 -8.01 -19.76 -16.98
CA GLN A 141 -7.03 -18.99 -17.78
C GLN A 141 -6.71 -17.63 -17.16
N ASP A 142 -7.73 -16.91 -16.65
CA ASP A 142 -7.58 -15.61 -16.00
C ASP A 142 -6.92 -15.72 -14.62
N SER A 143 -6.83 -16.92 -14.01
CA SER A 143 -6.23 -17.13 -12.69
C SER A 143 -4.71 -16.86 -12.68
N GLY A 144 -4.05 -17.13 -13.82
CA GLY A 144 -2.61 -16.99 -13.97
C GLY A 144 -1.79 -18.21 -13.55
N TYR A 145 -2.43 -19.26 -13.02
CA TYR A 145 -1.77 -20.55 -12.81
C TYR A 145 -1.39 -21.19 -14.15
N GLU A 146 -0.34 -21.98 -14.15
CA GLU A 146 -0.01 -22.84 -15.29
C GLU A 146 -1.10 -23.89 -15.46
N ILE A 147 -1.53 -24.16 -16.70
CA ILE A 147 -2.63 -25.08 -16.97
C ILE A 147 -2.15 -26.12 -17.98
N HIS A 148 -2.28 -27.39 -17.59
CA HIS A 148 -2.09 -28.51 -18.49
C HIS A 148 -3.47 -29.08 -18.86
N GLU A 149 -3.82 -29.02 -20.15
CA GLU A 149 -5.14 -29.42 -20.66
C GLU A 149 -5.06 -30.79 -21.34
N ARG A 150 -6.07 -31.65 -21.08
CA ARG A 150 -6.29 -32.90 -21.81
C ARG A 150 -7.74 -32.94 -22.27
N HIS A 151 -7.98 -33.20 -23.52
CA HIS A 151 -9.31 -33.26 -24.11
C HIS A 151 -9.78 -34.72 -24.21
N GLU A 152 -10.92 -35.05 -23.53
CA GLU A 152 -11.51 -36.38 -23.52
C GLU A 152 -13.01 -36.29 -23.73
N SER A 153 -13.53 -36.81 -24.85
CA SER A 153 -14.98 -37.01 -25.11
C SER A 153 -15.90 -35.83 -24.75
N GLY A 154 -15.49 -34.60 -25.12
CA GLY A 154 -16.27 -33.37 -24.88
C GLY A 154 -16.03 -32.73 -23.48
N VAL A 155 -15.20 -33.32 -22.68
CA VAL A 155 -14.73 -32.79 -21.38
C VAL A 155 -13.26 -32.40 -21.49
N ILE A 156 -12.90 -31.29 -20.90
CA ILE A 156 -11.50 -30.85 -20.77
C ILE A 156 -11.07 -31.11 -19.33
N HIS A 157 -10.07 -31.97 -19.16
CA HIS A 157 -9.40 -32.19 -17.89
C HIS A 157 -8.26 -31.18 -17.76
N LEU A 158 -8.32 -30.35 -16.71
CA LEU A 158 -7.34 -29.31 -16.39
C LEU A 158 -6.54 -29.74 -15.18
N VAL A 159 -5.20 -29.61 -15.25
CA VAL A 159 -4.30 -29.78 -14.10
C VAL A 159 -3.58 -28.47 -13.85
N LEU A 160 -3.66 -27.96 -12.63
CA LEU A 160 -3.12 -26.68 -12.20
C LEU A 160 -2.14 -26.88 -11.04
N PRO A 161 -0.83 -26.74 -11.23
CA PRO A 161 0.12 -26.60 -10.14
C PRO A 161 -0.21 -25.34 -9.30
N LEU A 162 -0.26 -25.51 -7.98
CA LEU A 162 -0.70 -24.42 -7.05
C LEU A 162 0.43 -23.51 -6.59
N GLN A 163 1.66 -23.76 -7.00
CA GLN A 163 2.79 -22.91 -6.67
C GLN A 163 2.55 -21.49 -7.20
N GLN A 164 2.70 -20.50 -6.32
CA GLN A 164 2.52 -19.10 -6.68
C GLN A 164 3.72 -18.59 -7.48
N THR A 165 3.48 -18.24 -8.73
CA THR A 165 4.46 -17.59 -9.62
C THR A 165 4.32 -16.06 -9.58
N GLU A 166 5.28 -15.34 -10.11
CA GLU A 166 5.19 -13.89 -10.29
C GLU A 166 3.96 -13.50 -11.12
N ARG A 167 3.64 -14.28 -12.14
CA ARG A 167 2.45 -14.09 -13.00
C ARG A 167 1.13 -14.21 -12.21
N THR A 168 0.99 -15.23 -11.34
CA THR A 168 -0.21 -15.37 -10.51
C THR A 168 -0.38 -14.21 -9.55
N ARG A 169 0.72 -13.78 -8.91
CA ARG A 169 0.73 -12.62 -7.99
C ARG A 169 0.39 -11.30 -8.70
N ALA A 170 0.93 -11.09 -9.90
CA ALA A 170 0.68 -9.88 -10.69
C ALA A 170 -0.78 -9.77 -11.14
N LEU A 171 -1.37 -10.85 -11.66
CA LEU A 171 -2.77 -10.88 -12.12
C LEU A 171 -3.76 -10.74 -10.94
N ALA A 172 -3.52 -11.42 -9.82
CA ALA A 172 -4.32 -11.24 -8.61
C ALA A 172 -4.25 -9.78 -8.11
N GLY A 173 -3.06 -9.19 -8.10
CA GLY A 173 -2.85 -7.78 -7.72
C GLY A 173 -3.57 -6.80 -8.64
N ALA A 174 -3.56 -7.04 -9.97
CA ALA A 174 -4.27 -6.20 -10.93
C ALA A 174 -5.80 -6.26 -10.73
N ARG A 175 -6.36 -7.46 -10.51
CA ARG A 175 -7.80 -7.63 -10.20
C ARG A 175 -8.19 -6.93 -8.91
N GLU A 176 -7.40 -7.11 -7.85
CA GLU A 176 -7.62 -6.47 -6.55
C GLU A 176 -7.61 -4.94 -6.68
N LYS A 177 -6.66 -4.39 -7.44
CA LYS A 177 -6.55 -2.95 -7.70
C LYS A 177 -7.82 -2.41 -8.34
N LEU A 178 -8.25 -2.97 -9.46
CA LEU A 178 -9.45 -2.53 -10.17
C LEU A 178 -10.71 -2.59 -9.31
N ALA A 179 -10.89 -3.69 -8.58
CA ALA A 179 -12.03 -3.88 -7.69
C ALA A 179 -12.02 -2.86 -6.53
N THR A 180 -10.87 -2.66 -5.91
CA THR A 180 -10.71 -1.71 -4.79
C THR A 180 -10.94 -0.27 -5.26
N ALA A 181 -10.32 0.15 -6.35
CA ALA A 181 -10.51 1.49 -6.92
C ALA A 181 -11.99 1.77 -7.24
N ALA A 182 -12.68 0.81 -7.88
CA ALA A 182 -14.11 0.92 -8.14
C ALA A 182 -14.95 1.03 -6.86
N SER A 183 -14.54 0.39 -5.77
CA SER A 183 -15.28 0.41 -4.50
C SER A 183 -15.18 1.72 -3.74
N VAL A 184 -14.09 2.48 -3.90
CA VAL A 184 -13.86 3.74 -3.16
C VAL A 184 -14.15 4.99 -3.98
N ARG A 185 -14.43 4.86 -5.28
CA ARG A 185 -14.68 6.00 -6.17
C ARG A 185 -15.79 6.93 -5.68
N TRP A 186 -16.82 6.40 -5.03
CA TRP A 186 -17.97 7.16 -4.55
C TRP A 186 -17.65 8.14 -3.42
N PHE A 187 -16.47 8.04 -2.81
CA PHE A 187 -15.96 9.04 -1.88
C PHE A 187 -15.39 10.27 -2.58
N PHE A 188 -14.97 10.14 -3.84
CA PHE A 188 -14.34 11.21 -4.62
C PHE A 188 -15.23 11.73 -5.73
N GLU A 189 -16.12 10.91 -6.26
CA GLU A 189 -16.92 11.19 -7.45
C GLU A 189 -18.43 10.94 -7.21
N PRO A 190 -19.04 11.45 -6.12
CA PRO A 190 -20.47 11.32 -5.92
C PRO A 190 -21.21 12.32 -6.81
N ASP A 191 -22.37 11.93 -7.34
CA ASP A 191 -23.33 12.84 -7.98
C ASP A 191 -24.38 13.34 -6.98
N VAL A 192 -24.68 12.52 -5.94
CA VAL A 192 -25.67 12.84 -4.89
C VAL A 192 -25.07 12.67 -3.51
N ILE A 193 -25.08 13.75 -2.72
CA ILE A 193 -24.59 13.75 -1.32
C ILE A 193 -25.76 13.97 -0.37
N ALA A 194 -25.88 13.13 0.66
CA ALA A 194 -26.77 13.37 1.79
C ALA A 194 -25.97 13.73 3.04
N VAL A 195 -26.27 14.87 3.69
CA VAL A 195 -25.63 15.30 4.94
C VAL A 195 -26.59 15.02 6.09
N ILE A 196 -26.31 13.96 6.87
CA ILE A 196 -27.17 13.46 7.94
C ILE A 196 -26.73 14.06 9.28
N GLY A 197 -27.66 14.78 9.93
CA GLY A 197 -27.37 15.63 11.06
C GLY A 197 -27.11 17.09 10.68
N ALA A 198 -27.46 17.49 9.45
CA ALA A 198 -27.46 18.89 9.04
C ALA A 198 -28.25 19.75 10.02
N SER A 199 -27.73 20.89 10.47
CA SER A 199 -28.31 21.71 11.53
C SER A 199 -28.59 23.14 11.08
N ARG A 200 -29.67 23.75 11.63
CA ARG A 200 -29.92 25.20 11.49
C ARG A 200 -29.01 26.03 12.37
N ASP A 201 -28.48 25.45 13.45
CA ASP A 201 -27.57 26.11 14.38
C ASP A 201 -26.16 26.18 13.76
N SER A 202 -25.69 27.41 13.51
CA SER A 202 -24.40 27.68 12.88
C SER A 202 -23.19 27.23 13.72
N HIS A 203 -23.36 26.96 15.00
CA HIS A 203 -22.31 26.43 15.88
C HIS A 203 -22.20 24.91 15.86
N ARG A 204 -23.09 24.22 15.15
CA ARG A 204 -23.07 22.76 15.04
C ARG A 204 -22.24 22.31 13.83
N LEU A 205 -21.50 21.23 14.03
CA LEU A 205 -20.65 20.64 12.98
C LEU A 205 -21.43 20.27 11.71
N GLY A 206 -22.68 19.80 11.84
CA GLY A 206 -23.53 19.49 10.70
C GLY A 206 -23.95 20.70 9.87
N HIS A 207 -24.03 21.90 10.47
CA HIS A 207 -24.23 23.15 9.76
C HIS A 207 -22.98 23.50 8.95
N LEU A 208 -21.81 23.51 9.59
CA LEU A 208 -20.54 23.85 8.96
C LEU A 208 -20.23 22.94 7.76
N LEU A 209 -20.41 21.63 7.95
CA LEU A 209 -20.13 20.67 6.89
C LEU A 209 -21.06 20.86 5.68
N LEU A 210 -22.38 21.02 5.91
CA LEU A 210 -23.34 21.34 4.85
C LEU A 210 -22.97 22.64 4.14
N GLN A 211 -22.61 23.69 4.91
CA GLN A 211 -22.16 24.97 4.37
C GLN A 211 -20.94 24.81 3.46
N HIS A 212 -19.94 24.03 3.86
CA HIS A 212 -18.73 23.80 3.07
C HIS A 212 -19.04 23.08 1.76
N VAL A 213 -19.93 22.08 1.77
CA VAL A 213 -20.36 21.37 0.56
C VAL A 213 -21.10 22.34 -0.38
N LEU A 214 -22.01 23.17 0.15
CA LEU A 214 -22.85 24.09 -0.65
C LEU A 214 -22.09 25.34 -1.15
N GLN A 215 -21.11 25.82 -0.41
CA GLN A 215 -20.27 26.97 -0.80
C GLN A 215 -19.16 26.60 -1.78
N GLY A 216 -18.81 25.30 -1.86
CA GLY A 216 -17.86 24.80 -2.84
C GLY A 216 -18.45 24.75 -4.25
N PRO A 217 -17.61 24.53 -5.25
CA PRO A 217 -18.05 24.41 -6.65
C PRO A 217 -18.63 23.02 -6.98
N PHE A 218 -19.18 22.30 -6.00
CA PHE A 218 -19.81 21.01 -6.22
C PHE A 218 -21.03 21.15 -7.15
N THR A 219 -21.05 20.40 -8.24
CA THR A 219 -22.08 20.48 -9.29
C THR A 219 -23.20 19.45 -9.12
N GLY A 220 -23.08 18.51 -8.18
CA GLY A 220 -24.09 17.49 -7.89
C GLY A 220 -25.21 17.98 -6.98
N VAL A 221 -26.06 17.07 -6.55
CA VAL A 221 -27.20 17.35 -5.68
C VAL A 221 -26.85 17.11 -4.20
N VAL A 222 -27.27 18.01 -3.32
CA VAL A 222 -27.02 17.94 -1.89
C VAL A 222 -28.33 17.93 -1.10
N TYR A 223 -28.53 16.89 -0.29
CA TYR A 223 -29.69 16.71 0.55
C TYR A 223 -29.35 16.83 2.05
N PRO A 224 -29.80 17.92 2.74
CA PRO A 224 -29.79 17.96 4.20
C PRO A 224 -30.78 16.95 4.78
N VAL A 225 -30.34 16.17 5.76
CA VAL A 225 -31.19 15.24 6.50
C VAL A 225 -31.23 15.65 7.98
N ASN A 226 -32.44 16.04 8.43
CA ASN A 226 -32.67 16.44 9.82
C ASN A 226 -34.15 16.25 10.19
N PRO A 227 -34.49 15.42 11.20
CA PRO A 227 -35.88 15.12 11.54
C PRO A 227 -36.69 16.32 12.08
N SER A 228 -36.02 17.39 12.50
CA SER A 228 -36.63 18.55 13.16
C SER A 228 -36.63 19.84 12.28
N ALA A 229 -36.10 19.77 11.05
CA ALA A 229 -35.95 20.94 10.19
C ALA A 229 -36.65 20.72 8.83
N HIS A 230 -37.41 21.70 8.37
CA HIS A 230 -37.95 21.70 7.00
C HIS A 230 -36.94 22.15 5.95
N ALA A 231 -36.00 23.01 6.37
CA ALA A 231 -34.91 23.49 5.52
C ALA A 231 -33.68 23.84 6.37
N VAL A 232 -32.49 23.68 5.79
CA VAL A 232 -31.21 24.12 6.36
C VAL A 232 -30.42 24.86 5.27
N LEU A 233 -29.89 26.03 5.57
CA LEU A 233 -29.20 26.91 4.60
C LEU A 233 -30.01 27.19 3.32
N GLY A 234 -31.34 27.25 3.42
CA GLY A 234 -32.23 27.47 2.28
C GLY A 234 -32.50 26.22 1.42
N VAL A 235 -31.88 25.10 1.72
CA VAL A 235 -32.11 23.81 1.03
C VAL A 235 -33.15 22.99 1.80
N ARG A 236 -34.14 22.42 1.10
CA ARG A 236 -35.14 21.54 1.69
C ARG A 236 -34.48 20.38 2.43
N ALA A 237 -34.88 20.14 3.67
CA ALA A 237 -34.38 19.03 4.48
C ALA A 237 -35.43 17.90 4.55
N TYR A 238 -34.94 16.69 4.69
CA TYR A 238 -35.72 15.47 4.80
C TYR A 238 -35.58 14.87 6.20
N ALA A 239 -36.60 14.24 6.76
CA ALA A 239 -36.54 13.71 8.11
C ALA A 239 -35.62 12.48 8.22
N SER A 240 -35.56 11.67 7.18
CA SER A 240 -34.68 10.51 7.06
C SER A 240 -34.08 10.42 5.63
N VAL A 241 -32.96 9.76 5.47
CA VAL A 241 -32.38 9.46 4.16
C VAL A 241 -33.32 8.61 3.29
N LYS A 242 -34.25 7.87 3.88
CA LYS A 242 -35.27 7.10 3.18
C LYS A 242 -36.28 7.96 2.42
N GLU A 243 -36.42 9.23 2.80
CA GLU A 243 -37.33 10.17 2.15
C GLU A 243 -36.63 10.98 1.02
N VAL A 244 -35.33 10.84 0.87
CA VAL A 244 -34.56 11.50 -0.18
C VAL A 244 -34.98 10.92 -1.53
N PRO A 245 -35.33 11.75 -2.53
CA PRO A 245 -35.92 11.27 -3.79
C PRO A 245 -34.92 10.55 -4.71
N ASP A 246 -33.62 10.93 -4.64
CA ASP A 246 -32.58 10.39 -5.50
C ASP A 246 -31.75 9.32 -4.79
N PRO A 247 -31.21 8.33 -5.52
CA PRO A 247 -30.23 7.39 -4.97
C PRO A 247 -29.00 8.13 -4.46
N VAL A 248 -28.66 7.97 -3.18
CA VAL A 248 -27.53 8.64 -2.54
C VAL A 248 -26.23 7.88 -2.83
N ASP A 249 -25.24 8.59 -3.38
CA ASP A 249 -23.90 8.06 -3.63
C ASP A 249 -23.02 8.14 -2.37
N LEU A 250 -23.03 9.30 -1.70
CA LEU A 250 -22.25 9.55 -0.50
C LEU A 250 -23.15 10.07 0.63
N ALA A 251 -23.23 9.34 1.72
CA ALA A 251 -23.86 9.79 2.95
C ALA A 251 -22.79 10.28 3.94
N VAL A 252 -22.87 11.54 4.35
CA VAL A 252 -21.98 12.15 5.34
C VAL A 252 -22.72 12.24 6.68
N VAL A 253 -22.27 11.45 7.66
CA VAL A 253 -22.92 11.29 8.95
C VAL A 253 -22.23 12.19 10.00
N VAL A 254 -23.01 13.14 10.54
CA VAL A 254 -22.56 14.16 11.53
C VAL A 254 -23.55 14.19 12.68
N VAL A 255 -23.82 13.05 13.29
CA VAL A 255 -24.74 12.92 14.43
C VAL A 255 -24.00 12.46 15.68
N PRO A 256 -24.56 12.69 16.89
CA PRO A 256 -24.00 12.11 18.13
C PRO A 256 -23.85 10.59 18.02
N ARG A 257 -22.85 10.03 18.72
CA ARG A 257 -22.53 8.59 18.75
C ARG A 257 -23.76 7.70 18.92
N ASP A 258 -24.65 8.07 19.84
CA ASP A 258 -25.80 7.26 20.22
C ASP A 258 -26.84 7.12 19.09
N LEU A 259 -26.83 8.02 18.11
CA LEU A 259 -27.76 8.01 16.98
C LEU A 259 -27.18 7.28 15.77
N VAL A 260 -25.87 7.00 15.74
CA VAL A 260 -25.19 6.46 14.56
C VAL A 260 -25.78 5.10 14.14
N MET A 261 -26.06 4.21 15.09
CA MET A 261 -26.62 2.88 14.77
C MET A 261 -27.97 2.95 14.06
N GLY A 262 -28.86 3.87 14.49
CA GLY A 262 -30.15 4.09 13.82
C GLY A 262 -29.96 4.61 12.39
N VAL A 263 -29.06 5.58 12.21
CA VAL A 263 -28.71 6.13 10.91
C VAL A 263 -28.15 5.05 9.98
N ILE A 264 -27.25 4.18 10.48
CA ILE A 264 -26.66 3.10 9.66
C ILE A 264 -27.72 2.15 9.12
N ASN A 265 -28.75 1.81 9.91
CA ASN A 265 -29.87 0.99 9.44
C ASN A 265 -30.62 1.67 8.27
N ASP A 266 -30.93 2.97 8.42
CA ASP A 266 -31.61 3.75 7.38
C ASP A 266 -30.78 3.83 6.08
N LEU A 267 -29.43 3.99 6.20
CA LEU A 267 -28.52 4.01 5.07
C LEU A 267 -28.46 2.67 4.32
N ILE A 268 -28.49 1.56 5.05
CA ILE A 268 -28.51 0.20 4.47
C ILE A 268 -29.82 -0.01 3.72
N GLU A 269 -30.97 0.34 4.30
CA GLU A 269 -32.28 0.23 3.67
C GLU A 269 -32.37 1.09 2.39
N SER A 270 -31.78 2.30 2.43
CA SER A 270 -31.72 3.22 1.27
C SER A 270 -30.65 2.84 0.23
N ARG A 271 -29.85 1.78 0.47
CA ARG A 271 -28.81 1.28 -0.44
C ARG A 271 -27.80 2.35 -0.87
N VAL A 272 -27.37 3.19 0.05
CA VAL A 272 -26.32 4.18 -0.24
C VAL A 272 -25.03 3.48 -0.69
N LYS A 273 -24.21 4.14 -1.51
CA LYS A 273 -23.00 3.50 -2.08
C LYS A 273 -21.78 3.64 -1.17
N ALA A 274 -21.63 4.80 -0.49
CA ALA A 274 -20.52 5.10 0.41
C ALA A 274 -20.99 5.89 1.62
N VAL A 275 -20.34 5.67 2.78
CA VAL A 275 -20.65 6.33 4.05
C VAL A 275 -19.37 6.95 4.62
N LEU A 276 -19.43 8.24 4.93
CA LEU A 276 -18.42 8.98 5.67
C LEU A 276 -18.96 9.28 7.07
N VAL A 277 -18.37 8.73 8.11
CA VAL A 277 -18.74 9.00 9.50
C VAL A 277 -17.73 9.95 10.13
N THR A 278 -18.16 11.18 10.42
CA THR A 278 -17.30 12.19 11.05
C THR A 278 -17.40 12.16 12.58
N SER A 279 -18.45 11.56 13.12
CA SER A 279 -18.67 11.42 14.55
C SER A 279 -17.53 10.68 15.24
N ALA A 280 -17.10 11.19 16.39
CA ALA A 280 -16.09 10.58 17.26
C ALA A 280 -16.76 9.84 18.45
N GLY A 281 -15.94 9.19 19.28
CA GLY A 281 -16.40 8.51 20.49
C GLY A 281 -16.58 7.00 20.33
N PHE A 282 -15.85 6.40 19.42
CA PHE A 282 -15.87 4.97 19.13
C PHE A 282 -14.60 4.27 19.65
N SER A 283 -13.85 3.57 18.81
CA SER A 283 -12.59 2.92 19.23
C SER A 283 -11.52 3.90 19.72
N ASP A 284 -11.68 5.17 19.40
CA ASP A 284 -10.89 6.30 19.87
C ASP A 284 -11.17 6.70 21.34
N GLN A 285 -12.26 6.25 21.93
CA GLN A 285 -12.67 6.69 23.27
C GLN A 285 -12.72 5.55 24.29
N ASP A 286 -13.48 4.48 24.02
CA ASP A 286 -13.73 3.42 24.98
C ASP A 286 -14.03 2.06 24.33
N LYS A 287 -14.12 1.00 25.15
CA LYS A 287 -14.41 -0.35 24.69
C LYS A 287 -15.82 -0.46 24.09
N LEU A 288 -16.82 0.18 24.69
CA LEU A 288 -18.20 0.17 24.17
C LEU A 288 -18.26 0.81 22.79
N GLY A 289 -17.54 1.92 22.59
CA GLY A 289 -17.38 2.56 21.29
C GLY A 289 -16.75 1.65 20.27
N ARG A 290 -15.72 0.89 20.65
CA ARG A 290 -15.10 -0.12 19.77
C ARG A 290 -16.08 -1.21 19.34
N ASP A 291 -16.85 -1.76 20.29
CA ASP A 291 -17.83 -2.79 20.00
C ASP A 291 -18.92 -2.28 19.03
N LEU A 292 -19.37 -1.03 19.23
CA LEU A 292 -20.32 -0.35 18.32
C LEU A 292 -19.70 -0.14 16.92
N GLU A 293 -18.46 0.35 16.84
CA GLU A 293 -17.73 0.53 15.58
C GLU A 293 -17.60 -0.77 14.80
N GLU A 294 -17.21 -1.85 15.47
CA GLU A 294 -17.16 -3.17 14.85
C GLU A 294 -18.53 -3.66 14.38
N GLN A 295 -19.57 -3.39 15.15
CA GLN A 295 -20.93 -3.81 14.83
C GLN A 295 -21.42 -3.10 13.56
N PHE A 296 -21.42 -1.77 13.52
CA PHE A 296 -21.93 -1.07 12.33
C PHE A 296 -21.01 -1.25 11.12
N THR A 297 -19.71 -1.39 11.31
CA THR A 297 -18.78 -1.73 10.21
C THR A 297 -19.12 -3.09 9.59
N ARG A 298 -19.42 -4.10 10.42
CA ARG A 298 -19.89 -5.42 9.93
C ARG A 298 -21.21 -5.32 9.18
N MET A 299 -22.14 -4.49 9.67
CA MET A 299 -23.45 -4.28 9.03
C MET A 299 -23.29 -3.63 7.64
N LEU A 300 -22.55 -2.53 7.53
CA LEU A 300 -22.26 -1.85 6.27
C LEU A 300 -21.54 -2.78 5.28
N ARG A 301 -20.56 -3.55 5.77
CA ARG A 301 -19.82 -4.52 4.96
C ARG A 301 -20.72 -5.60 4.38
N ARG A 302 -21.64 -6.16 5.19
CA ARG A 302 -22.64 -7.14 4.70
C ARG A 302 -23.58 -6.55 3.65
N ALA A 303 -23.91 -5.27 3.78
CA ALA A 303 -24.71 -4.54 2.79
C ALA A 303 -23.90 -4.16 1.53
N GLY A 304 -22.59 -4.38 1.51
CA GLY A 304 -21.70 -4.01 0.40
C GLY A 304 -21.34 -2.53 0.34
N ILE A 305 -21.50 -1.79 1.45
CA ILE A 305 -21.29 -0.35 1.56
C ILE A 305 -19.91 -0.10 2.16
N ARG A 306 -19.14 0.81 1.56
CA ARG A 306 -17.82 1.22 2.07
C ARG A 306 -17.94 2.34 3.10
N LEU A 307 -17.00 2.37 4.06
CA LEU A 307 -16.99 3.32 5.16
C LEU A 307 -15.62 4.01 5.27
N VAL A 308 -15.62 5.34 5.34
CA VAL A 308 -14.51 6.18 5.81
C VAL A 308 -14.82 6.70 7.20
N GLY A 309 -13.87 6.63 8.11
CA GLY A 309 -14.06 6.95 9.51
C GLY A 309 -14.32 5.71 10.38
N PRO A 310 -15.00 5.83 11.52
CA PRO A 310 -15.49 7.07 12.17
C PRO A 310 -14.36 8.02 12.62
N ASN A 311 -14.71 9.11 13.28
CA ASN A 311 -13.76 10.13 13.74
C ASN A 311 -12.95 10.75 12.57
N SER A 312 -13.60 10.95 11.42
CA SER A 312 -13.01 11.54 10.22
C SER A 312 -13.23 13.03 10.16
N LEU A 313 -12.25 13.81 9.69
CA LEU A 313 -12.43 15.23 9.35
C LEU A 313 -13.11 15.46 8.01
N GLY A 314 -13.28 14.42 7.22
CA GLY A 314 -13.92 14.54 5.94
C GLY A 314 -13.03 14.25 4.74
N ILE A 315 -13.56 14.58 3.58
CA ILE A 315 -12.99 14.32 2.26
C ILE A 315 -13.05 15.59 1.44
N ILE A 316 -11.98 15.86 0.67
CA ILE A 316 -11.91 16.94 -0.31
C ILE A 316 -11.51 16.33 -1.66
N ASN A 317 -12.14 16.80 -2.72
CA ASN A 317 -11.71 16.59 -4.11
C ASN A 317 -11.63 17.96 -4.80
N THR A 318 -10.53 18.23 -5.50
CA THR A 318 -10.31 19.51 -6.20
C THR A 318 -10.32 19.36 -7.72
N ASP A 319 -10.66 18.17 -8.25
CA ASP A 319 -10.81 17.97 -9.69
C ASP A 319 -11.86 18.93 -10.26
N ASP A 320 -11.53 19.63 -11.35
CA ASP A 320 -12.37 20.70 -11.92
C ASP A 320 -13.80 20.27 -12.30
N ASN A 321 -13.99 18.98 -12.59
CA ASN A 321 -15.30 18.44 -12.95
C ASN A 321 -16.13 17.99 -11.74
N ARG A 322 -15.46 17.74 -10.58
CA ARG A 322 -16.07 17.10 -9.40
C ARG A 322 -15.54 17.68 -8.10
N GLN A 323 -15.33 18.99 -8.07
CA GLN A 323 -14.86 19.66 -6.86
C GLN A 323 -15.85 19.46 -5.71
N MET A 324 -15.34 19.08 -4.55
CA MET A 324 -16.15 18.82 -3.37
C MET A 324 -15.37 19.13 -2.09
N ASN A 325 -16.02 19.83 -1.15
CA ASN A 325 -15.53 19.99 0.22
C ASN A 325 -16.51 19.34 1.21
N ALA A 326 -16.45 18.04 1.36
CA ALA A 326 -17.20 17.31 2.40
C ALA A 326 -16.33 17.13 3.66
N SER A 327 -15.78 18.24 4.18
CA SER A 327 -14.87 18.26 5.32
C SER A 327 -15.09 19.45 6.24
N PHE A 328 -14.43 19.45 7.40
CA PHE A 328 -14.38 20.59 8.31
C PHE A 328 -13.31 21.62 7.95
N SER A 329 -12.60 21.46 6.84
CA SER A 329 -11.68 22.49 6.37
C SER A 329 -12.44 23.73 5.93
N PRO A 330 -12.16 24.92 6.48
CA PRO A 330 -12.88 26.14 6.14
C PRO A 330 -12.61 26.65 4.73
N ARG A 331 -11.58 26.11 4.08
CA ARG A 331 -11.16 26.48 2.73
C ARG A 331 -10.85 25.27 1.88
N LEU A 332 -11.27 25.31 0.63
CA LEU A 332 -10.81 24.38 -0.37
C LEU A 332 -9.34 24.70 -0.69
N PRO A 333 -8.41 23.71 -0.62
CA PRO A 333 -7.04 23.95 -1.03
C PRO A 333 -6.97 24.26 -2.54
N GLY A 334 -5.93 24.95 -2.98
CA GLY A 334 -5.69 25.16 -4.39
C GLY A 334 -5.58 23.83 -5.15
N PRO A 335 -6.15 23.73 -6.37
CA PRO A 335 -6.07 22.52 -7.18
C PRO A 335 -4.62 22.20 -7.54
N GLY A 336 -4.31 20.91 -7.65
CA GLY A 336 -2.98 20.44 -8.00
C GLY A 336 -2.89 18.93 -8.05
N THR A 337 -1.68 18.39 -7.89
CA THR A 337 -1.38 16.99 -8.17
C THR A 337 -1.02 16.16 -6.94
N VAL A 338 -1.27 16.67 -5.75
CA VAL A 338 -0.92 16.00 -4.50
C VAL A 338 -2.16 15.42 -3.82
N ALA A 339 -2.21 14.10 -3.69
CA ALA A 339 -3.21 13.42 -2.87
C ALA A 339 -2.70 13.28 -1.43
N ILE A 340 -3.57 13.50 -0.44
CA ILE A 340 -3.20 13.47 0.97
C ILE A 340 -4.13 12.54 1.74
N ALA A 341 -3.57 11.60 2.51
CA ALA A 341 -4.32 10.85 3.52
C ALA A 341 -3.74 11.08 4.92
N SER A 342 -4.62 11.36 5.87
CA SER A 342 -4.27 11.52 7.28
C SER A 342 -5.09 10.58 8.16
N GLN A 343 -4.43 9.88 9.08
CA GLN A 343 -5.11 9.07 10.10
C GLN A 343 -5.57 9.91 11.29
N THR A 344 -4.99 11.09 11.49
CA THR A 344 -5.43 12.00 12.55
C THR A 344 -6.30 13.12 12.00
N GLY A 345 -7.38 13.39 12.73
CA GLY A 345 -8.34 14.40 12.33
C GLY A 345 -7.79 15.83 12.42
N ALA A 346 -7.53 16.35 13.60
CA ALA A 346 -7.17 17.77 13.81
C ALA A 346 -5.91 18.18 13.04
N LEU A 347 -4.91 17.28 12.93
CA LEU A 347 -3.70 17.54 12.17
C LEU A 347 -3.95 17.67 10.67
N GLY A 348 -5.01 17.04 10.14
CA GLY A 348 -5.39 17.11 8.74
C GLY A 348 -5.69 18.54 8.27
N ILE A 349 -6.37 19.37 9.10
CA ILE A 349 -6.62 20.79 8.78
C ILE A 349 -5.31 21.57 8.73
N ALA A 350 -4.42 21.36 9.71
CA ALA A 350 -3.12 22.01 9.74
C ALA A 350 -2.26 21.62 8.53
N ILE A 351 -2.33 20.36 8.11
CA ILE A 351 -1.68 19.85 6.89
C ILE A 351 -2.18 20.58 5.65
N LEU A 352 -3.49 20.74 5.49
CA LEU A 352 -4.09 21.44 4.35
C LEU A 352 -3.74 22.94 4.32
N ASP A 353 -3.77 23.60 5.48
CA ASP A 353 -3.38 25.01 5.58
C ASP A 353 -1.89 25.20 5.26
N TYR A 354 -1.03 24.31 5.73
CA TYR A 354 0.39 24.34 5.44
C TYR A 354 0.69 24.05 3.96
N ALA A 355 0.01 23.08 3.34
CA ALA A 355 0.09 22.80 1.91
C ALA A 355 -0.26 24.04 1.09
N SER A 356 -1.35 24.71 1.45
CA SER A 356 -1.80 25.95 0.78
C SER A 356 -0.77 27.07 0.89
N ARG A 357 -0.16 27.27 2.06
CA ARG A 357 0.90 28.28 2.26
C ARG A 357 2.15 27.98 1.45
N MET A 358 2.58 26.73 1.39
CA MET A 358 3.72 26.28 0.61
C MET A 358 3.46 26.24 -0.91
N GLY A 359 2.27 26.62 -1.36
CA GLY A 359 1.89 26.55 -2.76
C GLY A 359 1.76 25.13 -3.31
N VAL A 360 1.66 24.11 -2.44
CA VAL A 360 1.45 22.74 -2.84
C VAL A 360 -0.03 22.53 -3.18
N GLY A 361 -0.33 22.38 -4.47
CA GLY A 361 -1.69 22.11 -4.94
C GLY A 361 -2.12 20.68 -4.61
N VAL A 362 -3.34 20.53 -4.10
CA VAL A 362 -3.93 19.28 -3.67
C VAL A 362 -4.87 18.75 -4.73
N SER A 363 -4.80 17.45 -5.08
CA SER A 363 -5.80 16.77 -5.92
C SER A 363 -6.96 16.25 -5.10
N SER A 364 -6.67 15.63 -3.98
CA SER A 364 -7.67 15.12 -3.05
C SER A 364 -7.10 14.99 -1.63
N PHE A 365 -8.00 15.04 -0.64
CA PHE A 365 -7.68 14.84 0.78
C PHE A 365 -8.68 13.87 1.42
N VAL A 366 -8.19 12.95 2.23
CA VAL A 366 -9.01 12.03 3.03
C VAL A 366 -8.49 11.94 4.44
N SER A 367 -9.35 12.23 5.40
CA SER A 367 -9.13 11.87 6.80
C SER A 367 -9.72 10.48 7.05
N THR A 368 -8.88 9.48 7.27
CA THR A 368 -9.37 8.10 7.47
C THR A 368 -9.93 7.84 8.87
N GLY A 369 -9.67 8.75 9.83
CA GLY A 369 -10.11 8.59 11.22
C GLY A 369 -9.64 7.27 11.82
N ASN A 370 -10.54 6.55 12.50
CA ASN A 370 -10.26 5.25 13.14
C ASN A 370 -9.96 4.13 12.12
N LYS A 371 -10.20 4.36 10.82
CA LYS A 371 -9.84 3.43 9.75
C LYS A 371 -10.58 2.08 9.87
N ALA A 372 -11.86 2.12 10.23
CA ALA A 372 -12.66 0.91 10.46
C ALA A 372 -12.85 0.05 9.20
N ASP A 373 -12.87 0.66 8.01
CA ASP A 373 -13.01 -0.03 6.73
C ASP A 373 -12.00 0.42 5.68
N VAL A 374 -12.14 1.63 5.16
CA VAL A 374 -11.21 2.17 4.15
C VAL A 374 -9.90 2.56 4.81
N SER A 375 -8.81 2.08 4.24
CA SER A 375 -7.45 2.29 4.72
C SER A 375 -6.57 2.97 3.67
N SER A 376 -5.35 3.35 4.05
CA SER A 376 -4.35 3.87 3.11
C SER A 376 -4.09 2.92 1.93
N ASN A 377 -4.21 1.60 2.13
CA ASN A 377 -4.05 0.61 1.06
C ASN A 377 -5.13 0.73 -0.02
N ASP A 378 -6.35 1.06 0.36
CA ASP A 378 -7.47 1.24 -0.57
C ASP A 378 -7.30 2.55 -1.35
N LEU A 379 -6.93 3.63 -0.66
CA LEU A 379 -6.69 4.95 -1.24
C LEU A 379 -5.51 4.93 -2.21
N LEU A 380 -4.40 4.25 -1.86
CA LEU A 380 -3.26 4.08 -2.75
C LEU A 380 -3.64 3.39 -4.07
N GLN A 381 -4.51 2.38 -4.03
CA GLN A 381 -4.96 1.70 -5.24
C GLN A 381 -5.87 2.57 -6.12
N TYR A 382 -6.65 3.47 -5.51
CA TYR A 382 -7.42 4.47 -6.25
C TYR A 382 -6.50 5.49 -6.91
N TRP A 383 -5.60 6.11 -6.15
CA TRP A 383 -4.68 7.13 -6.64
C TRP A 383 -3.63 6.62 -7.64
N GLU A 384 -3.41 5.31 -7.69
CA GLU A 384 -2.49 4.73 -8.67
C GLU A 384 -2.89 5.04 -10.11
N ASP A 385 -4.17 4.94 -10.42
CA ASP A 385 -4.73 5.18 -11.77
C ASP A 385 -5.33 6.59 -11.93
N ASP A 386 -5.45 7.36 -10.85
CA ASP A 386 -5.93 8.74 -10.91
C ASP A 386 -4.94 9.64 -11.66
N ALA A 387 -5.33 10.12 -12.84
CA ALA A 387 -4.50 10.98 -13.68
C ALA A 387 -4.20 12.35 -13.03
N GLY A 388 -5.07 12.82 -12.15
CA GLY A 388 -4.89 14.08 -11.41
C GLY A 388 -3.87 14.01 -10.30
N THR A 389 -3.48 12.80 -9.85
CA THR A 389 -2.54 12.61 -8.74
C THR A 389 -1.17 12.16 -9.23
N HIS A 390 -0.10 12.90 -8.90
CA HIS A 390 1.30 12.55 -9.21
C HIS A 390 2.14 12.27 -7.97
N THR A 391 1.77 12.84 -6.83
CA THR A 391 2.45 12.67 -5.55
C THR A 391 1.44 12.35 -4.46
N ILE A 392 1.77 11.43 -3.57
CA ILE A 392 0.90 10.97 -2.49
C ILE A 392 1.60 11.25 -1.15
N LEU A 393 0.93 11.98 -0.26
CA LEU A 393 1.39 12.27 1.09
C LEU A 393 0.57 11.46 2.10
N LEU A 394 1.24 10.71 2.96
CA LEU A 394 0.60 9.90 3.98
C LEU A 394 1.09 10.30 5.38
N TYR A 395 0.17 10.61 6.26
CA TYR A 395 0.41 10.62 7.70
C TYR A 395 -0.13 9.33 8.30
N LEU A 396 0.77 8.46 8.76
CA LEU A 396 0.45 7.12 9.24
C LEU A 396 0.80 6.93 10.71
N GLU A 397 -0.17 6.43 11.48
CA GLU A 397 0.04 5.90 12.84
C GLU A 397 0.25 4.38 12.80
N SER A 398 -0.44 3.69 11.89
CA SER A 398 -0.32 2.26 11.67
C SER A 398 -0.65 1.89 10.21
N PHE A 399 -0.09 0.77 9.71
CA PHE A 399 -0.30 0.33 8.32
C PHE A 399 -1.64 -0.40 8.10
N GLY A 400 -2.19 -1.05 9.10
CA GLY A 400 -3.29 -2.01 8.95
C GLY A 400 -2.80 -3.35 8.37
N ASN A 401 -2.50 -3.42 7.09
CA ASN A 401 -1.87 -4.59 6.46
C ASN A 401 -0.56 -4.18 5.76
N PRO A 402 0.60 -4.30 6.44
CA PRO A 402 1.88 -3.85 5.89
C PRO A 402 2.33 -4.65 4.65
N ARG A 403 2.04 -5.96 4.58
CA ARG A 403 2.39 -6.80 3.40
C ARG A 403 1.69 -6.29 2.14
N LYS A 404 0.39 -6.00 2.26
CA LYS A 404 -0.40 -5.40 1.18
C LYS A 404 0.15 -4.03 0.83
N PHE A 405 0.46 -3.20 1.82
CA PHE A 405 1.01 -1.87 1.66
C PHE A 405 2.34 -1.88 0.88
N THR A 406 3.28 -2.76 1.27
CA THR A 406 4.59 -2.90 0.59
C THR A 406 4.43 -3.22 -0.89
N ARG A 407 3.57 -4.19 -1.22
CA ARG A 407 3.32 -4.62 -2.61
C ARG A 407 2.71 -3.50 -3.45
N ILE A 408 1.73 -2.78 -2.92
CA ILE A 408 1.05 -1.67 -3.59
C ILE A 408 2.03 -0.52 -3.78
N ALA A 409 2.72 -0.11 -2.70
CA ALA A 409 3.64 1.01 -2.73
C ALA A 409 4.80 0.80 -3.72
N ARG A 410 5.41 -0.41 -3.74
CA ARG A 410 6.48 -0.76 -4.68
C ARG A 410 6.08 -0.58 -6.14
N ARG A 411 4.82 -0.87 -6.48
CA ARG A 411 4.28 -0.67 -7.83
C ARG A 411 4.06 0.81 -8.15
N ILE A 412 3.47 1.55 -7.21
CA ILE A 412 3.14 2.97 -7.40
C ILE A 412 4.38 3.83 -7.50
N THR A 413 5.40 3.59 -6.66
CA THR A 413 6.60 4.43 -6.58
C THR A 413 7.46 4.46 -7.84
N GLN A 414 7.23 3.56 -8.78
CA GLN A 414 7.84 3.62 -10.12
C GLN A 414 7.31 4.80 -10.94
N ASN A 415 6.09 5.24 -10.71
CA ASN A 415 5.43 6.29 -11.49
C ASN A 415 5.07 7.52 -10.66
N LYS A 416 4.66 7.35 -9.41
CA LYS A 416 4.20 8.41 -8.51
C LYS A 416 4.99 8.37 -7.20
N ALA A 417 5.40 9.52 -6.71
CA ALA A 417 6.10 9.60 -5.43
C ALA A 417 5.14 9.35 -4.26
N ILE A 418 5.56 8.53 -3.29
CA ILE A 418 4.88 8.36 -2.01
C ILE A 418 5.79 8.87 -0.90
N LEU A 419 5.31 9.86 -0.16
CA LEU A 419 5.98 10.44 1.00
C LEU A 419 5.21 10.05 2.26
N VAL A 420 5.92 9.68 3.30
CA VAL A 420 5.29 9.22 4.55
C VAL A 420 5.94 9.86 5.77
N VAL A 421 5.11 10.44 6.64
CA VAL A 421 5.43 10.64 8.04
C VAL A 421 4.81 9.51 8.84
N LYS A 422 5.65 8.70 9.50
CA LYS A 422 5.20 7.62 10.39
C LYS A 422 5.37 8.08 11.84
N SER A 423 4.26 8.18 12.56
CA SER A 423 4.23 8.40 14.01
C SER A 423 4.22 7.09 14.79
N ALA A 424 4.12 7.15 16.12
CA ALA A 424 4.15 5.99 17.03
C ALA A 424 5.40 5.12 16.84
N ARG A 425 6.60 5.75 16.85
CA ARG A 425 7.91 5.11 16.65
C ARG A 425 8.51 4.52 17.91
N SER A 426 7.97 4.86 19.07
CA SER A 426 8.41 4.33 20.36
C SER A 426 7.22 3.78 21.13
N PRO A 427 7.42 2.80 22.02
CA PRO A 427 6.36 2.27 22.87
C PRO A 427 5.66 3.36 23.69
N ASP A 428 6.40 4.38 24.12
CA ASP A 428 5.91 5.49 24.93
C ASP A 428 5.02 6.48 24.15
N ALA A 429 5.04 6.42 22.82
CA ALA A 429 4.22 7.29 21.95
C ALA A 429 2.77 6.81 21.81
N VAL A 430 2.42 5.66 22.37
CA VAL A 430 1.06 5.11 22.35
C VAL A 430 0.27 5.69 23.51
N LEU A 431 -0.54 6.75 23.24
CA LEU A 431 -1.25 7.51 24.27
C LEU A 431 -2.40 6.76 24.96
N ALA A 432 -2.91 5.68 24.39
CA ALA A 432 -4.02 4.92 24.94
C ALA A 432 -3.91 3.41 24.59
N PRO A 433 -3.02 2.67 25.26
CA PRO A 433 -2.81 1.25 24.97
C PRO A 433 -4.04 0.37 25.21
N GLU A 434 -4.97 0.80 26.08
CA GLU A 434 -6.20 0.06 26.39
C GLU A 434 -7.32 0.28 25.36
N THR A 435 -7.36 1.45 24.72
CA THR A 435 -8.42 1.84 23.77
C THR A 435 -8.08 1.59 22.32
N SER A 436 -6.80 1.58 21.98
CA SER A 436 -6.33 1.25 20.63
C SER A 436 -5.25 0.16 20.73
N PRO A 437 -5.45 -1.02 20.16
CA PRO A 437 -4.39 -2.01 20.02
C PRO A 437 -3.43 -1.56 18.91
N GLN A 438 -2.83 -0.39 19.06
CA GLN A 438 -1.72 0.02 18.24
C GLN A 438 -0.53 -0.82 18.70
N HIS A 439 -0.24 -1.86 17.96
CA HIS A 439 0.96 -2.64 18.16
C HIS A 439 2.14 -1.73 17.83
N TYR A 440 3.09 -1.65 18.73
CA TYR A 440 4.40 -1.08 18.43
C TYR A 440 4.96 -1.77 17.19
N GLU A 441 5.23 -1.00 16.16
CA GLU A 441 5.81 -1.49 14.92
C GLU A 441 7.32 -1.20 14.98
N ASP A 442 8.15 -2.24 14.87
CA ASP A 442 9.61 -2.12 14.91
C ASP A 442 10.10 -1.17 13.81
N ASP A 443 10.77 -0.09 14.21
CA ASP A 443 11.24 0.94 13.28
C ASP A 443 12.27 0.42 12.27
N ALA A 444 13.02 -0.64 12.59
CA ALA A 444 13.94 -1.28 11.65
C ALA A 444 13.18 -1.98 10.51
N ILE A 445 12.08 -2.67 10.84
CA ILE A 445 11.19 -3.32 9.85
C ILE A 445 10.48 -2.26 9.01
N VAL A 446 9.97 -1.20 9.64
CA VAL A 446 9.33 -0.07 8.95
C VAL A 446 10.31 0.61 7.99
N LYS A 447 11.55 0.83 8.40
CA LYS A 447 12.61 1.38 7.56
C LYS A 447 12.91 0.47 6.36
N ALA A 448 13.00 -0.83 6.58
CA ALA A 448 13.18 -1.83 5.53
C ALA A 448 12.04 -1.78 4.50
N LEU A 449 10.78 -1.73 4.97
CA LEU A 449 9.59 -1.60 4.14
C LEU A 449 9.70 -0.37 3.22
N PHE A 450 10.01 0.79 3.77
CA PHE A 450 10.11 2.02 3.00
C PHE A 450 11.24 1.97 1.97
N GLN A 451 12.40 1.44 2.34
CA GLN A 451 13.54 1.29 1.43
C GLN A 451 13.22 0.36 0.26
N GLN A 452 12.62 -0.80 0.53
CA GLN A 452 12.25 -1.78 -0.49
C GLN A 452 11.11 -1.28 -1.40
N SER A 453 10.25 -0.41 -0.89
CA SER A 453 9.11 0.13 -1.63
C SER A 453 9.40 1.45 -2.34
N GLY A 454 10.59 2.04 -2.17
CA GLY A 454 10.92 3.34 -2.75
C GLY A 454 10.14 4.51 -2.15
N ILE A 455 9.60 4.34 -0.96
CA ILE A 455 8.87 5.37 -0.23
C ILE A 455 9.87 6.38 0.34
N ILE A 456 9.54 7.65 0.22
CA ILE A 456 10.28 8.72 0.85
C ILE A 456 9.80 8.87 2.30
N ARG A 457 10.57 8.36 3.25
CA ARG A 457 10.31 8.57 4.67
C ARG A 457 10.79 9.95 5.08
N THR A 458 9.93 10.70 5.73
CA THR A 458 10.25 11.98 6.35
C THR A 458 10.02 11.89 7.86
N ASP A 459 10.85 12.61 8.63
CA ASP A 459 10.82 12.56 10.09
C ASP A 459 9.84 13.57 10.70
N THR A 460 9.53 14.62 9.96
CA THR A 460 8.63 15.70 10.38
C THR A 460 7.66 16.07 9.27
N LEU A 461 6.52 16.66 9.64
CA LEU A 461 5.58 17.23 8.67
C LEU A 461 6.23 18.34 7.84
N GLN A 462 7.12 19.13 8.45
CA GLN A 462 7.84 20.16 7.73
C GLN A 462 8.69 19.58 6.60
N GLU A 463 9.47 18.52 6.88
CA GLU A 463 10.26 17.82 5.87
C GLU A 463 9.36 17.20 4.77
N LEU A 464 8.19 16.66 5.16
CA LEU A 464 7.21 16.12 4.21
C LEU A 464 6.85 17.17 3.14
N PHE A 465 6.53 18.39 3.57
CA PHE A 465 6.15 19.47 2.65
C PHE A 465 7.35 20.07 1.92
N ASP A 466 8.52 20.15 2.54
CA ASP A 466 9.75 20.59 1.87
C ASP A 466 10.06 19.69 0.66
N VAL A 467 9.96 18.38 0.83
CA VAL A 467 10.17 17.41 -0.24
C VAL A 467 9.03 17.45 -1.26
N ALA A 468 7.76 17.57 -0.80
CA ALA A 468 6.60 17.65 -1.66
C ALA A 468 6.67 18.91 -2.58
N ALA A 469 7.04 20.06 -2.03
CA ALA A 469 7.19 21.29 -2.81
C ALA A 469 8.22 21.12 -3.94
N LEU A 470 9.34 20.47 -3.67
CA LEU A 470 10.36 20.20 -4.69
C LEU A 470 9.88 19.20 -5.75
N LEU A 471 9.23 18.12 -5.34
CA LEU A 471 8.74 17.08 -6.25
C LEU A 471 7.63 17.55 -7.19
N THR A 472 6.79 18.48 -6.74
CA THR A 472 5.65 18.97 -7.52
C THR A 472 6.00 20.12 -8.44
N SER A 473 7.12 20.80 -8.20
CA SER A 473 7.51 22.00 -8.91
C SER A 473 8.74 21.87 -9.79
N MET A 474 9.57 20.84 -9.55
CA MET A 474 10.87 20.70 -10.19
C MET A 474 11.04 19.33 -10.87
N PRO A 475 11.82 19.23 -11.95
CA PRO A 475 12.22 17.97 -12.53
C PRO A 475 13.07 17.14 -11.55
N LEU A 476 13.06 15.82 -11.71
CA LEU A 476 13.92 14.94 -10.90
C LEU A 476 15.39 15.09 -11.34
N PRO A 477 16.34 15.13 -10.40
CA PRO A 477 17.76 15.20 -10.73
C PRO A 477 18.23 13.93 -11.44
N GLN A 478 19.08 14.09 -12.46
CA GLN A 478 19.61 12.95 -13.23
C GLN A 478 20.74 12.21 -12.51
N GLY A 479 21.38 12.85 -11.54
CA GLY A 479 22.46 12.27 -10.76
C GLY A 479 22.57 12.89 -9.37
N LYS A 480 23.81 12.95 -8.84
CA LYS A 480 24.10 13.42 -7.49
C LYS A 480 25.07 14.62 -7.48
N ARG A 481 25.39 15.21 -8.64
CA ARG A 481 26.34 16.31 -8.78
C ARG A 481 25.60 17.64 -8.68
N VAL A 482 25.98 18.43 -7.69
CA VAL A 482 25.28 19.67 -7.34
C VAL A 482 26.20 20.87 -7.55
N GLN A 483 25.71 21.90 -8.25
CA GLN A 483 26.33 23.20 -8.28
C GLN A 483 25.79 24.09 -7.17
N VAL A 484 26.66 24.66 -6.37
CA VAL A 484 26.30 25.61 -5.30
C VAL A 484 26.72 27.02 -5.74
N ILE A 485 25.78 27.96 -5.70
CA ILE A 485 25.97 29.37 -6.05
C ILE A 485 25.57 30.21 -4.83
N ALA A 486 26.46 31.02 -4.29
CA ALA A 486 26.22 31.77 -3.06
C ALA A 486 26.84 33.16 -3.14
N ASN A 487 26.36 34.09 -2.32
CA ASN A 487 27.02 35.39 -2.09
C ASN A 487 27.67 35.46 -0.71
N ALA A 488 27.73 34.34 0.01
CA ALA A 488 28.38 34.27 1.32
C ALA A 488 29.04 32.91 1.53
N SER A 489 30.34 32.89 1.77
CA SER A 489 31.13 31.68 1.94
C SER A 489 30.67 30.81 3.11
N GLY A 490 30.22 31.40 4.22
CA GLY A 490 29.69 30.62 5.36
C GLY A 490 28.45 29.78 5.01
N ALA A 491 27.50 30.32 4.25
CA ALA A 491 26.33 29.59 3.78
C ALA A 491 26.70 28.46 2.80
N ALA A 492 27.69 28.74 1.92
CA ALA A 492 28.21 27.73 1.01
C ALA A 492 28.85 26.55 1.75
N VAL A 493 29.65 26.81 2.79
CA VAL A 493 30.30 25.75 3.61
C VAL A 493 29.26 24.83 4.26
N ILE A 494 28.28 25.40 4.96
CA ILE A 494 27.19 24.62 5.60
C ILE A 494 26.45 23.77 4.57
N THR A 495 26.18 24.33 3.37
CA THR A 495 25.52 23.62 2.27
C THR A 495 26.36 22.43 1.79
N VAL A 496 27.65 22.63 1.57
CA VAL A 496 28.57 21.57 1.13
C VAL A 496 28.66 20.45 2.14
N ASP A 497 28.78 20.77 3.43
CA ASP A 497 28.82 19.76 4.49
C ASP A 497 27.50 18.94 4.52
N SER A 498 26.37 19.61 4.43
CA SER A 498 25.05 18.95 4.36
C SER A 498 24.92 18.07 3.12
N LEU A 499 25.40 18.50 1.94
CA LEU A 499 25.42 17.71 0.71
C LEU A 499 26.24 16.44 0.86
N LYS A 500 27.47 16.56 1.44
CA LYS A 500 28.37 15.41 1.68
C LYS A 500 27.73 14.38 2.63
N VAL A 501 27.17 14.84 3.76
CA VAL A 501 26.44 13.98 4.71
C VAL A 501 25.28 13.28 4.02
N GLY A 502 24.55 13.97 3.13
CA GLY A 502 23.45 13.41 2.34
C GLY A 502 23.88 12.43 1.24
N GLY A 503 25.19 12.29 0.97
CA GLY A 503 25.76 11.43 -0.08
C GLY A 503 25.69 12.04 -1.48
N MET A 504 25.55 13.38 -1.57
CA MET A 504 25.69 14.16 -2.81
C MET A 504 27.15 14.54 -3.05
N ARG A 505 27.44 14.99 -4.25
CA ARG A 505 28.78 15.44 -4.66
C ARG A 505 28.69 16.84 -5.27
N LEU A 506 29.71 17.61 -5.15
CA LEU A 506 29.82 18.86 -5.92
C LEU A 506 30.13 18.54 -7.39
N ALA A 507 29.47 19.25 -8.30
CA ALA A 507 29.84 19.26 -9.73
C ALA A 507 31.14 19.99 -9.95
N HIS A 508 31.22 21.23 -9.42
CA HIS A 508 32.40 22.08 -9.39
C HIS A 508 32.54 22.71 -8.01
N PRO A 509 33.69 23.36 -7.69
CA PRO A 509 33.81 24.15 -6.48
C PRO A 509 32.64 25.13 -6.34
N PRO A 510 32.16 25.41 -5.12
CA PRO A 510 31.10 26.39 -4.90
C PRO A 510 31.50 27.76 -5.49
N VAL A 511 30.57 28.41 -6.19
CA VAL A 511 30.75 29.77 -6.69
C VAL A 511 30.37 30.73 -5.58
N ASP A 512 31.36 31.51 -5.10
CA ASP A 512 31.15 32.63 -4.17
C ASP A 512 31.14 33.93 -4.96
N LEU A 513 29.98 34.52 -5.13
CA LEU A 513 29.78 35.81 -5.83
C LEU A 513 30.19 37.02 -4.98
N GLY A 514 30.50 36.79 -3.68
CA GLY A 514 30.76 37.82 -2.71
C GLY A 514 29.53 38.56 -2.20
N PHE A 515 29.62 39.16 -1.02
CA PHE A 515 28.47 39.75 -0.32
C PHE A 515 27.84 40.97 -1.02
N THR A 516 28.54 41.58 -1.99
CA THR A 516 28.03 42.69 -2.81
C THR A 516 27.41 42.23 -4.13
N ALA A 517 27.27 40.92 -4.32
CA ALA A 517 26.75 40.37 -5.56
C ALA A 517 25.35 40.91 -5.91
N LEU A 518 25.17 41.24 -7.17
CA LEU A 518 23.92 41.73 -7.76
C LEU A 518 23.28 40.67 -8.66
N ALA A 519 22.05 40.88 -9.03
CA ALA A 519 21.26 39.99 -9.89
C ALA A 519 21.99 39.47 -11.15
N PRO A 520 22.77 40.26 -11.92
CA PRO A 520 23.45 39.73 -13.10
C PRO A 520 24.43 38.57 -12.82
N GLY A 521 25.14 38.61 -11.71
CA GLY A 521 26.07 37.50 -11.33
C GLY A 521 25.30 36.18 -11.08
N TYR A 522 24.15 36.26 -10.44
CA TYR A 522 23.28 35.07 -10.27
C TYR A 522 22.73 34.55 -11.60
N TYR A 523 22.32 35.45 -12.49
CA TYR A 523 21.88 35.06 -13.83
C TYR A 523 22.96 34.27 -14.57
N GLU A 524 24.16 34.82 -14.65
CA GLU A 524 25.27 34.18 -15.38
C GLU A 524 25.59 32.79 -14.84
N GLU A 525 25.70 32.64 -13.52
CA GLU A 525 26.10 31.35 -12.92
C GLU A 525 24.95 30.32 -12.95
N VAL A 526 23.72 30.72 -12.76
CA VAL A 526 22.56 29.81 -12.93
C VAL A 526 22.42 29.39 -14.39
N HIS A 527 22.60 30.32 -15.34
CA HIS A 527 22.55 30.03 -16.75
C HIS A 527 23.63 29.03 -17.18
N LYS A 528 24.88 29.20 -16.74
CA LYS A 528 25.97 28.24 -16.95
C LYS A 528 25.68 26.88 -16.35
N ALA A 529 25.18 26.83 -15.11
CA ALA A 529 24.87 25.59 -14.42
C ALA A 529 23.72 24.81 -15.08
N LEU A 530 22.75 25.50 -15.70
CA LEU A 530 21.68 24.86 -16.47
C LEU A 530 22.19 24.19 -17.74
N GLU A 531 23.21 24.76 -18.40
CA GLU A 531 23.82 24.21 -19.60
C GLU A 531 24.81 23.08 -19.32
N ASP A 532 25.48 23.09 -18.19
CA ASP A 532 26.61 22.20 -17.88
C ASP A 532 26.16 20.74 -17.69
N PRO A 533 26.57 19.78 -18.56
CA PRO A 533 26.18 18.37 -18.43
C PRO A 533 26.72 17.69 -17.15
N GLU A 534 27.73 18.30 -16.48
CA GLU A 534 28.24 17.77 -15.21
C GLU A 534 27.39 18.15 -14.01
N VAL A 535 26.40 19.04 -14.17
CA VAL A 535 25.50 19.50 -13.12
C VAL A 535 24.16 18.76 -13.18
N ASP A 536 23.79 18.10 -12.09
CA ASP A 536 22.50 17.38 -11.98
C ASP A 536 21.44 18.17 -11.20
N ALA A 537 21.86 19.13 -10.33
CA ALA A 537 20.98 20.00 -9.55
C ALA A 537 21.70 21.29 -9.17
N ILE A 538 20.95 22.34 -8.87
CA ILE A 538 21.46 23.66 -8.53
C ILE A 538 20.93 24.10 -7.15
N VAL A 539 21.82 24.59 -6.29
CA VAL A 539 21.47 25.21 -5.00
C VAL A 539 21.89 26.68 -5.06
N VAL A 540 20.93 27.58 -4.93
CA VAL A 540 21.18 29.02 -4.93
C VAL A 540 20.95 29.58 -3.53
N LEU A 541 21.99 30.19 -2.97
CA LEU A 541 22.01 30.79 -1.65
C LEU A 541 22.13 32.30 -1.79
N PHE A 542 21.22 33.02 -1.15
CA PHE A 542 21.23 34.47 -1.15
C PHE A 542 21.01 35.04 0.25
N ILE A 543 21.94 35.88 0.69
CA ILE A 543 21.83 36.67 1.91
C ILE A 543 21.79 38.14 1.50
N PRO A 544 20.69 38.87 1.75
CA PRO A 544 20.59 40.26 1.38
C PRO A 544 21.51 41.12 2.24
N VAL A 545 22.47 41.80 1.62
CA VAL A 545 23.38 42.72 2.26
C VAL A 545 23.37 44.03 1.47
N GLY A 546 23.15 45.11 2.17
CA GLY A 546 23.20 46.46 1.58
C GLY A 546 22.10 46.70 0.54
N ILE A 547 22.48 46.89 -0.73
CA ILE A 547 21.57 47.23 -1.84
C ILE A 547 21.01 45.98 -2.57
N SER A 548 21.50 44.80 -2.26
CA SER A 548 21.07 43.57 -2.90
C SER A 548 19.66 43.20 -2.45
N GLN A 549 18.76 42.92 -3.40
CA GLN A 549 17.34 42.61 -3.14
C GLN A 549 16.98 41.20 -3.61
N ALA A 550 16.22 40.48 -2.79
CA ALA A 550 15.76 39.13 -3.08
C ALA A 550 14.92 39.08 -4.39
N THR A 551 14.13 40.12 -4.68
CA THR A 551 13.34 40.23 -5.91
C THR A 551 14.20 40.23 -7.17
N GLY A 552 15.32 41.02 -7.15
CA GLY A 552 16.23 41.06 -8.29
C GLY A 552 16.93 39.73 -8.55
N VAL A 553 17.34 39.03 -7.50
CA VAL A 553 17.95 37.68 -7.62
C VAL A 553 16.91 36.67 -8.10
N SER A 554 15.67 36.74 -7.61
CA SER A 554 14.57 35.87 -8.08
C SER A 554 14.34 36.06 -9.57
N GLU A 555 14.27 37.31 -10.04
CA GLU A 555 14.10 37.66 -11.46
C GLU A 555 15.26 37.14 -12.33
N ALA A 556 16.48 37.25 -11.85
CA ALA A 556 17.69 36.74 -12.52
C ALA A 556 17.63 35.21 -12.71
N ILE A 557 17.22 34.47 -11.67
CA ILE A 557 17.03 33.01 -11.74
C ILE A 557 15.93 32.68 -12.74
N LEU A 558 14.77 33.36 -12.69
CA LEU A 558 13.65 33.16 -13.61
C LEU A 558 14.06 33.45 -15.06
N GLN A 559 14.83 34.49 -15.31
CA GLN A 559 15.33 34.80 -16.64
C GLN A 559 16.23 33.68 -17.18
N ALA A 560 17.19 33.19 -16.39
CA ALA A 560 18.04 32.07 -16.81
C ALA A 560 17.22 30.80 -17.14
N VAL A 561 16.18 30.52 -16.35
CA VAL A 561 15.28 29.38 -16.60
C VAL A 561 14.39 29.61 -17.84
N ARG A 562 13.92 30.82 -18.09
CA ARG A 562 13.14 31.12 -19.31
C ARG A 562 13.96 30.91 -20.58
N GLU A 563 15.24 31.23 -20.54
CA GLU A 563 16.13 31.08 -21.71
C GLU A 563 16.60 29.66 -21.96
N LYS A 564 16.86 28.87 -20.89
CA LYS A 564 17.41 27.51 -20.98
C LYS A 564 16.39 26.39 -20.76
N GLY A 565 15.24 26.73 -20.24
CA GLY A 565 14.24 25.75 -19.79
C GLY A 565 14.54 25.20 -18.39
N LEU A 566 13.51 24.67 -17.74
CA LEU A 566 13.62 24.02 -16.43
C LEU A 566 14.07 22.56 -16.59
N VAL A 567 15.32 22.35 -16.98
CA VAL A 567 15.90 21.02 -17.27
C VAL A 567 16.51 20.33 -16.07
N LYS A 568 16.81 21.10 -15.00
CA LYS A 568 17.40 20.61 -13.75
C LYS A 568 16.67 21.18 -12.55
N PRO A 569 16.58 20.46 -11.42
CA PRO A 569 15.99 21.03 -10.21
C PRO A 569 16.86 22.16 -9.66
N ILE A 570 16.19 23.22 -9.28
CA ILE A 570 16.77 24.38 -8.59
C ILE A 570 16.11 24.46 -7.21
N VAL A 571 16.90 24.58 -6.17
CA VAL A 571 16.44 24.91 -4.82
C VAL A 571 17.06 26.22 -4.38
N ALA A 572 16.25 27.12 -3.86
CA ALA A 572 16.73 28.43 -3.39
C ALA A 572 16.67 28.50 -1.85
N ASN A 573 17.64 29.20 -1.28
CA ASN A 573 17.64 29.60 0.12
C ASN A 573 17.88 31.10 0.21
N PHE A 574 16.89 31.82 0.72
CA PHE A 574 16.98 33.26 0.92
C PHE A 574 16.90 33.59 2.41
N LEU A 575 18.04 33.91 2.99
CA LEU A 575 18.15 34.32 4.41
C LEU A 575 17.84 35.81 4.52
N THR A 576 16.57 36.16 4.70
CA THR A 576 16.12 37.56 4.79
C THR A 576 15.88 37.99 6.25
N THR A 577 16.10 39.27 6.54
CA THR A 577 15.82 39.88 7.84
C THR A 577 14.44 40.57 7.90
N GLY A 578 13.69 40.57 6.79
CA GLY A 578 12.34 41.14 6.64
C GLY A 578 11.22 40.15 6.79
N PRO A 579 9.95 40.55 6.54
CA PRO A 579 8.83 39.60 6.48
C PRO A 579 9.21 38.48 5.53
N ASN A 580 8.88 37.22 5.93
CA ASN A 580 9.28 36.00 5.23
C ASN A 580 9.15 36.17 3.71
N PRO A 581 10.22 35.89 2.93
CA PRO A 581 10.06 35.79 1.49
C PRO A 581 8.99 34.74 1.21
N ALA A 582 8.35 34.88 0.06
CA ALA A 582 7.44 33.83 -0.40
C ALA A 582 8.13 32.46 -0.34
N ASP A 583 7.46 31.42 0.08
CA ASP A 583 7.99 30.06 0.18
C ASP A 583 8.39 29.50 -1.22
N TYR A 584 8.22 30.27 -2.28
CA TYR A 584 8.62 29.97 -3.65
C TYR A 584 8.85 31.21 -4.50
N ILE A 585 9.66 31.08 -5.53
CA ILE A 585 9.81 32.05 -6.62
C ILE A 585 8.81 31.64 -7.71
N GLN A 586 7.85 32.51 -8.02
CA GLN A 586 6.81 32.25 -9.01
C GLN A 586 7.32 32.52 -10.43
N GLY A 587 7.43 31.47 -11.25
CA GLY A 587 7.60 31.59 -12.70
C GLY A 587 6.27 31.51 -13.45
N ASP A 588 6.31 31.53 -14.79
CA ASP A 588 5.13 31.55 -15.65
C ASP A 588 4.30 30.26 -15.53
N SER A 589 4.97 29.10 -15.56
CA SER A 589 4.35 27.75 -15.46
C SER A 589 5.04 26.85 -14.41
N PHE A 590 5.93 27.38 -13.60
CA PHE A 590 6.68 26.63 -12.61
C PHE A 590 6.91 27.44 -11.34
N ARG A 591 7.33 26.79 -10.28
CA ARG A 591 7.67 27.41 -9.01
C ARG A 591 9.02 26.87 -8.53
N ILE A 592 9.94 27.72 -8.11
CA ILE A 592 11.19 27.31 -7.50
C ILE A 592 11.01 27.39 -5.99
N PRO A 593 11.12 26.28 -5.24
CA PRO A 593 10.93 26.30 -3.80
C PRO A 593 12.04 27.09 -3.10
N VAL A 594 11.66 27.92 -2.14
CA VAL A 594 12.57 28.73 -1.32
C VAL A 594 12.52 28.21 0.11
N TYR A 595 13.67 27.88 0.64
CA TYR A 595 13.82 27.34 2.00
C TYR A 595 14.45 28.37 2.93
N PRO A 596 14.01 28.45 4.20
CA PRO A 596 14.56 29.43 5.14
C PRO A 596 16.00 29.14 5.56
N PHE A 597 16.45 27.87 5.45
CA PHE A 597 17.81 27.45 5.81
C PHE A 597 18.39 26.50 4.76
N PRO A 598 19.73 26.59 4.50
CA PRO A 598 20.39 25.73 3.51
C PRO A 598 20.20 24.24 3.75
N GLU A 599 20.23 23.80 5.01
CA GLU A 599 20.11 22.39 5.39
C GLU A 599 18.75 21.80 5.03
N ARG A 600 17.68 22.62 5.09
CA ARG A 600 16.34 22.19 4.66
C ARG A 600 16.30 21.98 3.14
N ALA A 601 16.84 22.93 2.38
CA ALA A 601 16.93 22.82 0.92
C ALA A 601 17.72 21.56 0.50
N VAL A 602 18.88 21.34 1.13
CA VAL A 602 19.72 20.17 0.87
C VAL A 602 19.01 18.87 1.26
N ARG A 603 18.36 18.83 2.41
CA ARG A 603 17.63 17.62 2.87
C ARG A 603 16.53 17.24 1.88
N ALA A 604 15.74 18.21 1.43
CA ALA A 604 14.71 17.96 0.40
C ALA A 604 15.35 17.45 -0.91
N LEU A 605 16.44 18.07 -1.37
CA LEU A 605 17.13 17.65 -2.58
C LEU A 605 17.73 16.24 -2.46
N VAL A 606 18.30 15.88 -1.31
CA VAL A 606 18.82 14.52 -1.03
C VAL A 606 17.73 13.48 -1.11
N GLN A 607 16.56 13.72 -0.51
CA GLN A 607 15.43 12.80 -0.54
C GLN A 607 14.92 12.62 -1.98
N VAL A 608 14.75 13.71 -2.72
CA VAL A 608 14.32 13.67 -4.12
C VAL A 608 15.35 12.96 -5.01
N SER A 609 16.65 13.17 -4.77
CA SER A 609 17.73 12.47 -5.50
C SER A 609 17.76 10.97 -5.22
N ARG A 610 17.50 10.54 -3.97
CA ARG A 610 17.35 9.13 -3.59
C ARG A 610 16.15 8.49 -4.31
N TYR A 611 15.01 9.16 -4.31
CA TYR A 611 13.83 8.72 -5.04
C TYR A 611 14.08 8.65 -6.55
N ALA A 612 14.69 9.67 -7.14
CA ALA A 612 15.06 9.67 -8.56
C ALA A 612 15.99 8.50 -8.91
N SER A 613 16.96 8.19 -8.03
CA SER A 613 17.85 7.03 -8.18
C SER A 613 17.10 5.70 -8.07
N TYR A 614 16.14 5.60 -7.13
CA TYR A 614 15.28 4.43 -6.99
C TYR A 614 14.44 4.19 -8.25
N ARG A 615 13.82 5.25 -8.77
CA ARG A 615 12.93 5.20 -9.94
C ARG A 615 13.64 4.80 -11.25
N ARG A 616 14.93 5.15 -11.39
CA ARG A 616 15.74 4.76 -12.57
C ARG A 616 16.18 3.29 -12.56
N GLN A 617 16.14 2.64 -11.42
CA GLN A 617 16.46 1.23 -11.33
C GLN A 617 15.24 0.38 -11.73
N PRO A 618 15.42 -0.73 -12.46
CA PRO A 618 14.31 -1.62 -12.76
C PRO A 618 13.70 -2.16 -11.48
N LEU A 619 12.40 -2.48 -11.53
CA LEU A 619 11.78 -3.28 -10.47
C LEU A 619 12.55 -4.58 -10.36
N GLY A 620 13.00 -4.93 -9.18
CA GLY A 620 13.56 -6.25 -8.94
C GLY A 620 12.49 -7.32 -9.22
N HIS A 621 12.91 -8.49 -9.63
CA HIS A 621 12.07 -9.66 -9.85
C HIS A 621 12.43 -10.78 -8.88
N LEU A 622 11.54 -11.75 -8.73
CA LEU A 622 11.82 -12.97 -7.99
C LEU A 622 12.50 -13.94 -8.94
N PRO A 623 13.83 -14.17 -8.83
CA PRO A 623 14.52 -14.98 -9.82
C PRO A 623 14.18 -16.46 -9.69
N ASP A 624 14.20 -17.17 -10.81
CA ASP A 624 14.22 -18.63 -10.82
C ASP A 624 15.60 -19.12 -10.40
N LEU A 625 15.67 -19.74 -9.25
CA LEU A 625 16.93 -20.21 -8.66
C LEU A 625 17.16 -21.66 -9.03
N PRO A 626 18.29 -22.01 -9.64
CA PRO A 626 18.59 -23.40 -9.99
C PRO A 626 18.80 -24.24 -8.70
N ARG A 627 18.40 -25.50 -8.76
CA ARG A 627 18.53 -26.47 -7.65
C ARG A 627 17.78 -26.07 -6.37
N VAL A 628 16.67 -25.32 -6.50
CA VAL A 628 15.78 -25.00 -5.39
C VAL A 628 14.55 -25.89 -5.49
N ASN A 629 14.36 -26.77 -4.50
CA ASN A 629 13.22 -27.67 -4.40
C ASN A 629 12.43 -27.41 -3.11
N THR A 630 11.68 -26.30 -3.12
CA THR A 630 10.88 -25.91 -1.92
C THR A 630 9.72 -26.86 -1.65
N VAL A 631 9.30 -27.65 -2.63
CA VAL A 631 8.28 -28.69 -2.46
C VAL A 631 8.80 -29.81 -1.56
N GLU A 632 10.02 -30.32 -1.84
CA GLU A 632 10.64 -31.34 -1.00
C GLU A 632 11.03 -30.77 0.38
N ALA A 633 11.58 -29.55 0.42
CA ALA A 633 11.86 -28.84 1.66
C ALA A 633 10.61 -28.78 2.57
N ARG A 634 9.47 -28.41 2.00
CA ARG A 634 8.21 -28.33 2.72
C ARG A 634 7.72 -29.71 3.18
N ARG A 635 7.89 -30.75 2.35
CA ARG A 635 7.56 -32.11 2.70
C ARG A 635 8.37 -32.60 3.89
N LEU A 636 9.67 -32.30 3.93
CA LEU A 636 10.54 -32.62 5.07
C LEU A 636 10.04 -31.92 6.34
N VAL A 637 9.77 -30.61 6.28
CA VAL A 637 9.24 -29.84 7.41
C VAL A 637 7.92 -30.44 7.93
N HIS A 638 7.00 -30.79 7.04
CA HIS A 638 5.73 -31.44 7.44
C HIS A 638 5.97 -32.83 8.10
N SER A 639 7.00 -33.56 7.69
CA SER A 639 7.31 -34.86 8.30
C SER A 639 7.85 -34.72 9.74
N TRP A 640 8.42 -33.56 10.06
CA TRP A 640 8.95 -33.25 11.39
C TRP A 640 7.94 -32.62 12.34
N GLN A 641 6.84 -32.04 11.81
CA GLN A 641 5.84 -31.35 12.63
C GLN A 641 5.25 -32.25 13.72
N THR A 642 5.26 -31.75 14.94
CA THR A 642 4.63 -32.32 16.13
C THR A 642 3.52 -31.41 16.65
N PRO A 643 2.67 -31.85 17.61
CA PRO A 643 1.69 -30.97 18.27
C PRO A 643 2.30 -29.81 19.06
N GLU A 644 3.58 -29.86 19.33
CA GLU A 644 4.34 -28.82 20.03
C GLU A 644 5.31 -28.13 19.07
N LYS A 645 5.77 -26.95 19.45
CA LYS A 645 6.85 -26.26 18.72
C LYS A 645 8.11 -27.12 18.74
N LEU A 646 8.73 -27.32 17.59
CA LEU A 646 9.92 -28.14 17.42
C LEU A 646 11.10 -27.27 16.96
N VAL A 647 12.21 -27.41 17.66
CA VAL A 647 13.51 -26.85 17.26
C VAL A 647 14.28 -27.95 16.53
N ILE A 648 14.70 -27.65 15.31
CA ILE A 648 15.53 -28.50 14.47
C ILE A 648 16.98 -28.05 14.59
N GLU A 649 17.84 -28.94 14.99
CA GLU A 649 19.28 -28.71 15.22
C GLU A 649 20.08 -28.77 13.91
N THR A 650 21.32 -28.32 13.98
CA THR A 650 22.23 -28.09 12.86
C THR A 650 22.26 -29.16 11.78
N GLU A 651 22.36 -30.43 12.11
CA GLU A 651 22.49 -31.49 11.09
C GLU A 651 21.27 -31.61 10.19
N GLN A 652 20.08 -31.65 10.79
CA GLN A 652 18.81 -31.68 10.03
C GLN A 652 18.52 -30.35 9.33
N ALA A 653 18.85 -29.22 9.98
CA ALA A 653 18.68 -27.91 9.41
C ALA A 653 19.56 -27.71 8.13
N LEU A 654 20.82 -28.15 8.17
CA LEU A 654 21.71 -28.16 7.02
C LEU A 654 21.18 -29.07 5.90
N GLY A 655 20.59 -30.22 6.25
CA GLY A 655 19.92 -31.11 5.30
C GLY A 655 18.76 -30.40 4.57
N LEU A 656 17.94 -29.62 5.29
CA LEU A 656 16.87 -28.81 4.69
C LEU A 656 17.43 -27.72 3.76
N LEU A 657 18.51 -27.05 4.15
CA LEU A 657 19.15 -26.01 3.35
C LEU A 657 19.73 -26.56 2.04
N GLN A 658 20.09 -27.86 1.97
CA GLN A 658 20.51 -28.51 0.72
C GLN A 658 19.39 -28.56 -0.32
N GLU A 659 18.14 -28.70 0.08
CA GLU A 659 16.98 -28.69 -0.83
C GLU A 659 16.80 -27.33 -1.55
N VAL A 660 17.37 -26.26 -1.01
CA VAL A 660 17.41 -24.96 -1.66
C VAL A 660 18.78 -24.65 -2.30
N GLY A 661 19.62 -25.68 -2.44
CA GLY A 661 20.92 -25.60 -3.12
C GLY A 661 22.03 -24.94 -2.30
N LEU A 662 21.85 -24.84 -0.98
CA LEU A 662 22.86 -24.38 -0.05
C LEU A 662 23.61 -25.60 0.49
N VAL A 663 24.76 -25.90 -0.10
CA VAL A 663 25.55 -27.08 0.30
C VAL A 663 26.60 -26.66 1.31
N PRO A 664 26.64 -27.27 2.51
CA PRO A 664 27.73 -27.06 3.47
C PRO A 664 29.05 -27.51 2.84
N LYS A 665 29.95 -26.59 2.55
CA LYS A 665 31.29 -26.91 2.11
C LYS A 665 32.16 -27.15 3.34
N THR A 666 32.80 -28.31 3.41
CA THR A 666 33.61 -28.72 4.55
C THR A 666 35.01 -28.04 4.62
N SER A 667 35.43 -27.36 3.57
CA SER A 667 36.65 -26.52 3.59
C SER A 667 36.67 -25.50 2.47
N LEU A 668 36.80 -24.23 2.80
CA LEU A 668 37.34 -23.19 1.90
C LEU A 668 38.86 -23.13 2.18
N ASN A 669 39.66 -22.84 1.16
CA ASN A 669 41.08 -22.55 1.37
C ASN A 669 41.22 -21.35 2.31
N GLN A 670 41.90 -21.52 3.43
CA GLN A 670 42.05 -20.52 4.50
C GLN A 670 42.72 -19.20 4.05
N GLU A 671 43.30 -19.15 2.88
CA GLU A 671 43.99 -17.96 2.32
C GLU A 671 43.04 -16.99 1.60
N GLN A 672 41.77 -17.34 1.36
CA GLN A 672 40.79 -16.43 0.73
C GLN A 672 40.06 -15.63 1.79
N THR A 673 40.02 -14.32 1.65
CA THR A 673 39.39 -13.39 2.57
C THR A 673 37.94 -13.78 2.84
N LEU A 674 37.65 -14.26 4.03
CA LEU A 674 36.32 -14.69 4.45
C LEU A 674 35.59 -13.53 5.15
N LEU A 675 34.39 -13.23 4.65
CA LEU A 675 33.43 -12.46 5.41
C LEU A 675 32.67 -13.44 6.32
N THR A 676 32.63 -13.21 7.60
CA THR A 676 31.73 -13.89 8.54
C THR A 676 30.55 -12.98 8.85
N THR A 677 29.35 -13.49 8.66
CA THR A 677 28.08 -12.79 8.97
C THR A 677 27.14 -13.74 9.68
N SER A 678 26.19 -13.21 10.46
CA SER A 678 25.04 -13.97 10.96
C SER A 678 23.81 -13.60 10.14
N ILE A 679 22.93 -14.57 9.92
CA ILE A 679 21.66 -14.38 9.23
C ILE A 679 20.56 -14.94 10.10
N HIS A 680 19.54 -14.12 10.33
CA HIS A 680 18.40 -14.49 11.14
C HIS A 680 17.10 -14.14 10.40
N CYS A 681 16.21 -15.12 10.31
CA CYS A 681 14.88 -14.95 9.73
C CYS A 681 13.83 -15.30 10.79
N TRP A 682 12.79 -14.49 10.86
CA TRP A 682 11.64 -14.78 11.74
C TRP A 682 10.35 -14.25 11.11
N THR A 683 9.22 -14.76 11.59
CA THR A 683 7.91 -14.29 11.15
C THR A 683 7.37 -13.27 12.14
N ASP A 684 7.35 -11.99 11.72
CA ASP A 684 6.68 -10.93 12.46
C ASP A 684 5.16 -11.04 12.30
N ALA A 685 4.40 -10.78 13.37
CA ALA A 685 2.95 -10.94 13.38
C ALA A 685 2.23 -10.01 12.39
N LEU A 686 2.75 -8.80 12.15
CA LEU A 686 2.15 -7.79 11.27
C LEU A 686 2.78 -7.80 9.89
N PHE A 687 4.12 -7.77 9.83
CA PHE A 687 4.88 -7.62 8.59
C PHE A 687 5.12 -8.95 7.86
N GLY A 688 4.99 -10.06 8.56
CA GLY A 688 5.28 -11.39 8.03
C GLY A 688 6.77 -11.75 8.11
N PRO A 689 7.27 -12.61 7.23
CA PRO A 689 8.63 -13.07 7.34
C PRO A 689 9.64 -11.94 7.03
N VAL A 690 10.65 -11.87 7.87
CA VAL A 690 11.72 -10.85 7.88
C VAL A 690 13.05 -11.55 7.87
N ILE A 691 14.04 -10.97 7.19
CA ILE A 691 15.43 -11.43 7.20
C ILE A 691 16.35 -10.31 7.67
N THR A 692 17.26 -10.63 8.55
CA THR A 692 18.32 -9.75 9.02
C THR A 692 19.67 -10.38 8.76
N ALA A 693 20.62 -9.58 8.29
CA ALA A 693 22.01 -9.99 8.15
C ALA A 693 22.92 -8.96 8.83
N ASP A 694 23.87 -9.44 9.62
CA ASP A 694 24.77 -8.59 10.38
C ASP A 694 26.04 -8.29 9.59
N SER A 695 26.50 -7.04 9.69
CA SER A 695 27.82 -6.69 9.20
C SER A 695 28.91 -7.09 10.20
N THR A 696 30.15 -7.10 9.76
CA THR A 696 31.33 -7.30 10.61
C THR A 696 31.47 -6.27 11.75
N SER A 697 30.75 -5.13 11.63
CA SER A 697 30.67 -4.12 12.69
C SER A 697 29.46 -4.30 13.61
N HIS A 698 28.81 -5.45 13.58
CA HIS A 698 27.60 -5.79 14.37
C HIS A 698 26.40 -4.86 14.12
N VAL A 699 26.33 -4.27 12.93
CA VAL A 699 25.17 -3.51 12.49
C VAL A 699 24.24 -4.45 11.72
N ALA A 700 23.03 -4.63 12.23
CA ALA A 700 22.01 -5.47 11.62
C ALA A 700 21.27 -4.70 10.48
N TYR A 701 21.16 -5.32 9.33
CA TYR A 701 20.39 -4.82 8.19
C TYR A 701 19.20 -5.72 7.91
N THR A 702 18.01 -5.14 7.96
CA THR A 702 16.74 -5.86 7.87
C THR A 702 16.09 -5.70 6.50
N ARG A 703 15.42 -6.76 6.01
CA ARG A 703 14.55 -6.74 4.81
C ARG A 703 13.32 -7.62 5.03
N LEU A 704 12.25 -7.28 4.33
CA LEU A 704 11.02 -8.09 4.27
C LEU A 704 11.16 -9.18 3.20
N ILE A 705 10.68 -10.37 3.48
CA ILE A 705 10.59 -11.50 2.56
C ILE A 705 9.21 -11.47 1.83
N PRO A 706 9.15 -11.82 0.52
CA PRO A 706 10.23 -12.32 -0.33
C PRO A 706 11.15 -11.22 -0.85
N LEU A 707 12.45 -11.56 -0.94
CA LEU A 707 13.45 -10.68 -1.55
C LEU A 707 13.41 -10.77 -3.08
N THR A 708 13.45 -9.63 -3.74
CA THR A 708 13.82 -9.57 -5.15
C THR A 708 15.35 -9.65 -5.31
N ASP A 709 15.82 -9.92 -6.52
CA ASP A 709 17.25 -9.84 -6.88
C ASP A 709 17.87 -8.49 -6.45
N ARG A 710 17.12 -7.40 -6.64
CA ARG A 710 17.51 -6.07 -6.20
C ARG A 710 17.60 -5.93 -4.69
N ASP A 711 16.63 -6.47 -3.95
CA ASP A 711 16.61 -6.40 -2.48
C ASP A 711 17.80 -7.19 -1.89
N ALA A 712 18.06 -8.37 -2.42
CA ALA A 712 19.17 -9.21 -1.99
C ALA A 712 20.53 -8.56 -2.27
N ALA A 713 20.72 -8.01 -3.47
CA ALA A 713 21.94 -7.26 -3.82
C ALA A 713 22.11 -5.98 -2.97
N ALA A 714 21.00 -5.33 -2.59
CA ALA A 714 21.05 -4.16 -1.70
C ALA A 714 21.43 -4.58 -0.28
N LEU A 715 20.85 -5.64 0.25
CA LEU A 715 21.17 -6.16 1.58
C LEU A 715 22.63 -6.63 1.64
N ALA A 716 23.09 -7.37 0.65
CA ALA A 716 24.48 -7.81 0.54
C ALA A 716 25.46 -6.62 0.52
N ARG A 717 25.15 -5.56 -0.24
CA ARG A 717 25.96 -4.33 -0.25
C ARG A 717 25.97 -3.62 1.09
N ASP A 718 24.86 -3.55 1.79
CA ASP A 718 24.78 -2.91 3.12
C ASP A 718 25.64 -3.68 4.13
N VAL A 719 25.61 -5.02 4.12
CA VAL A 719 26.44 -5.89 4.97
C VAL A 719 27.92 -5.73 4.67
N LEU A 720 28.28 -5.65 3.37
CA LEU A 720 29.67 -5.59 2.91
C LEU A 720 30.28 -4.17 2.95
N LYS A 721 29.45 -3.11 3.02
CA LYS A 721 29.87 -1.71 2.91
C LYS A 721 30.99 -1.25 3.85
N PRO A 722 31.12 -1.77 5.08
CA PRO A 722 32.23 -1.36 5.95
C PRO A 722 33.61 -1.80 5.47
N LEU A 723 33.70 -2.75 4.56
CA LEU A 723 34.93 -3.39 4.09
C LEU A 723 35.00 -3.40 2.56
N LYS A 724 36.19 -3.34 1.99
CA LYS A 724 36.41 -3.46 0.54
C LYS A 724 36.48 -4.95 0.15
N PHE A 725 35.34 -5.53 -0.15
CA PHE A 725 35.24 -6.90 -0.68
C PHE A 725 35.18 -6.93 -2.22
N PRO A 726 35.60 -8.04 -2.86
CA PRO A 726 35.39 -8.28 -4.28
C PRO A 726 33.88 -8.37 -4.63
N ASP A 727 33.50 -7.97 -5.85
CA ASP A 727 32.12 -8.07 -6.35
C ASP A 727 31.58 -9.51 -6.33
N SER A 728 32.44 -10.51 -6.47
CA SER A 728 32.09 -11.93 -6.37
C SER A 728 31.55 -12.32 -5.00
N CYS A 729 32.03 -11.71 -3.91
CA CYS A 729 31.46 -11.93 -2.57
C CYS A 729 30.04 -11.36 -2.44
N LEU A 730 29.77 -10.22 -3.12
CA LEU A 730 28.45 -9.63 -3.15
C LEU A 730 27.46 -10.53 -3.89
N GLU A 731 27.84 -11.10 -5.01
CA GLU A 731 27.00 -12.04 -5.79
C GLU A 731 26.70 -13.31 -4.99
N THR A 732 27.71 -13.88 -4.31
CA THR A 732 27.54 -15.07 -3.47
C THR A 732 26.62 -14.80 -2.31
N LEU A 733 26.78 -13.69 -1.60
CA LEU A 733 25.90 -13.33 -0.47
C LEU A 733 24.48 -13.07 -0.96
N ALA A 734 24.31 -12.39 -2.08
CA ALA A 734 23.00 -12.13 -2.66
C ALA A 734 22.28 -13.44 -3.07
N ASP A 735 22.97 -14.38 -3.70
CA ASP A 735 22.40 -15.71 -4.04
C ASP A 735 21.99 -16.49 -2.78
N LEU A 736 22.83 -16.50 -1.75
CA LEU A 736 22.50 -17.10 -0.46
C LEU A 736 21.22 -16.52 0.13
N LEU A 737 21.11 -15.17 0.18
CA LEU A 737 19.96 -14.48 0.73
C LEU A 737 18.68 -14.75 -0.07
N LEU A 738 18.76 -14.85 -1.40
CA LEU A 738 17.64 -15.22 -2.26
C LEU A 738 17.12 -16.62 -2.00
N ARG A 739 18.02 -17.60 -1.84
CA ARG A 739 17.66 -19.01 -1.55
C ARG A 739 16.97 -19.14 -0.20
N ILE A 740 17.51 -18.48 0.84
CA ILE A 740 16.88 -18.42 2.15
C ILE A 740 15.50 -17.74 2.07
N SER A 741 15.43 -16.60 1.40
CA SER A 741 14.17 -15.90 1.21
C SER A 741 13.12 -16.77 0.51
N ARG A 742 13.54 -17.55 -0.49
CA ARG A 742 12.66 -18.46 -1.22
C ARG A 742 12.17 -19.61 -0.32
N LEU A 743 13.05 -20.16 0.50
CA LEU A 743 12.70 -21.21 1.47
C LEU A 743 11.63 -20.72 2.44
N ILE A 744 11.85 -19.56 3.06
CA ILE A 744 10.94 -19.00 4.06
C ILE A 744 9.59 -18.57 3.46
N ASP A 745 9.57 -18.03 2.21
CA ASP A 745 8.31 -17.64 1.54
C ASP A 745 7.47 -18.87 1.14
N ASP A 746 8.09 -19.94 0.67
CA ASP A 746 7.41 -21.16 0.19
C ASP A 746 7.10 -22.17 1.30
N VAL A 747 7.78 -22.10 2.45
CA VAL A 747 7.62 -23.01 3.61
C VAL A 747 7.20 -22.18 4.84
N PRO A 748 5.96 -21.70 4.90
CA PRO A 748 5.51 -20.80 5.96
C PRO A 748 5.44 -21.46 7.35
N GLU A 749 5.60 -22.76 7.44
CA GLU A 749 5.70 -23.53 8.68
C GLU A 749 7.02 -23.25 9.44
N ILE A 750 8.03 -22.69 8.75
CA ILE A 750 9.26 -22.23 9.39
C ILE A 750 8.97 -20.86 10.03
N MET A 751 8.93 -20.84 11.35
CA MET A 751 8.73 -19.62 12.13
C MET A 751 10.00 -18.80 12.29
N GLU A 752 11.14 -19.50 12.42
CA GLU A 752 12.45 -18.89 12.63
C GLU A 752 13.53 -19.77 12.02
N LEU A 753 14.52 -19.13 11.41
CA LEU A 753 15.76 -19.73 10.92
C LEU A 753 16.92 -18.85 11.39
N SER A 754 17.84 -19.41 12.16
CA SER A 754 19.02 -18.71 12.66
C SER A 754 20.28 -19.41 12.19
N MET A 755 21.22 -18.66 11.66
CA MET A 755 22.56 -19.08 11.26
C MET A 755 23.54 -18.09 11.88
N SER A 756 24.26 -18.52 12.92
CA SER A 756 25.13 -17.63 13.71
C SER A 756 26.47 -17.39 13.04
N GLU A 757 26.92 -18.32 12.21
CA GLU A 757 28.20 -18.22 11.51
C GLU A 757 28.04 -18.66 10.04
N VAL A 758 28.04 -17.66 9.17
CA VAL A 758 27.99 -17.81 7.70
C VAL A 758 29.25 -17.18 7.13
N ASN A 759 30.13 -18.01 6.58
CA ASN A 759 31.37 -17.59 5.96
C ASN A 759 31.19 -17.50 4.44
N VAL A 760 31.41 -16.30 3.89
CA VAL A 760 31.19 -15.97 2.46
C VAL A 760 32.50 -15.62 1.79
N SER A 761 32.73 -16.22 0.63
CA SER A 761 33.87 -15.93 -0.28
C SER A 761 33.38 -15.69 -1.70
N GLY A 762 34.25 -15.34 -2.62
CA GLY A 762 33.93 -15.23 -4.05
C GLY A 762 33.58 -16.57 -4.73
N GLU A 763 33.88 -17.73 -4.11
CA GLU A 763 33.66 -19.08 -4.66
C GLU A 763 32.44 -19.78 -4.05
N GLY A 764 31.86 -19.25 -2.97
CA GLY A 764 30.71 -19.84 -2.31
C GLY A 764 30.59 -19.44 -0.82
N SER A 765 29.59 -20.03 -0.18
CA SER A 765 29.33 -19.82 1.26
C SER A 765 29.47 -21.13 2.05
N ILE A 766 29.95 -21.02 3.30
CA ILE A 766 29.92 -22.09 4.29
C ILE A 766 28.98 -21.68 5.41
N ILE A 767 28.05 -22.56 5.74
CA ILE A 767 27.15 -22.42 6.88
C ILE A 767 27.67 -23.38 7.96
N ALA A 768 28.18 -22.84 9.05
CA ALA A 768 28.77 -23.63 10.12
C ALA A 768 27.70 -24.22 11.07
N ASP A 769 26.66 -23.43 11.34
CA ASP A 769 25.53 -23.84 12.16
C ASP A 769 24.22 -23.27 11.65
N ALA A 770 23.14 -23.99 11.89
CA ALA A 770 21.78 -23.52 11.58
C ALA A 770 20.80 -24.15 12.59
N THR A 771 19.83 -23.37 13.03
CA THR A 771 18.70 -23.83 13.84
C THR A 771 17.40 -23.35 13.22
N ILE A 772 16.37 -24.19 13.24
CA ILE A 772 15.07 -23.90 12.66
C ILE A 772 13.98 -24.16 13.69
N LEU A 773 13.09 -23.17 13.89
CA LEU A 773 11.89 -23.33 14.71
C LEU A 773 10.69 -23.56 13.79
N ILE A 774 9.96 -24.64 14.01
CA ILE A 774 8.81 -25.05 13.20
C ILE A 774 7.49 -24.83 13.99
N GLU A 775 6.46 -24.35 13.29
CA GLU A 775 5.11 -24.19 13.83
C GLU A 775 4.49 -25.54 14.18
N PRO A 776 3.77 -25.68 15.32
CA PRO A 776 3.04 -26.88 15.68
C PRO A 776 2.05 -27.29 14.59
N ARG A 777 1.82 -28.59 14.45
CA ARG A 777 0.80 -29.10 13.53
C ARG A 777 -0.58 -28.66 14.00
N SER A 778 -1.30 -27.92 13.18
CA SER A 778 -2.70 -27.58 13.45
C SER A 778 -3.55 -28.84 13.40
N ASN A 779 -4.31 -29.15 14.48
CA ASN A 779 -5.27 -30.24 14.54
C ASN A 779 -6.43 -30.05 13.56
#